data_a17e41af6c63ac634b51e66b312312b8
#
_entry.id   a17e41af6c63ac634b51e66b312312b8
#
_cell.length_a   1.000
_cell.length_b   1.000
_cell.length_c   1.000
_cell.angle_alpha   90.00
_cell.angle_beta   90.00
_cell.angle_gamma   90.00
#
_symmetry.space_group_name_H-M   'P 1'
#
loop_
_entity.id
_entity.type
_entity.pdbx_description
1 polymer ?
#
loop_
_entity_poly.entity_id
_entity_poly.type
_entity_poly.pdbx_seq_one_letter_code
_entity_poly.pdbx_strand_id
1 'polypeptide(L)'
;MFLNCHSYHSLRYGTISVEDLVQQALDYNIKTLALTDINTVTGIYDFYKLCTANNIKPIAGVEIRIENELYYICLAKNQKGIGEINRLLTAYNCDGIEIPKHHPTFENVFVLYPLQNIPEKLLDHEFIGIRQDELNLLIQPALKKWVHKMVILHPVTFKTAEEYELHKILRAIDHNTLITKLSEGDYCKDTETLVNKKLLLNKYQYEPQIIENTKIVVNECSFDFDFSTPKNKKHFTESKENDVKLLRQLAYEGLSKRYTADHPQAQARVEKELAVIEKLNFCAYFLITWDIVQYSDHMGFMHVGRGSGANSMVSYCIGITDICPLELDLYFERFLNLNRKTPPDFDVDWSWQNRDAILEYIFRKYGKDHVAFCGTNVEFKYKSIFREVGKAFGLPKEELDALAGKPMTQHDDNSVFRLVHQYGKLLEKYPNQRSMHSCGILISEEPITNYSALEMPPKGFPIVQFDMHTAEEIGLEKFDILSQRGLGTIKDTVELIKEKRGITIDIKDTAISKDETKCNEFLSIGKTIGCFYIESPAMRGLLRRLKCDNYKVLVAASSIIRPGVAQSGMMKEYIFRHNNPTKFEYFHEVFKKELGETYGIMVYQEDVIKIALHFGGLSAPDGDVLRRAMSGKGRSLSALQKVKDHFFESCKELGHPEGLSKEVYRQIESFAGYSFCKAHSASYAVESYQSLYLKVYYPIEFMVCA
;
A
#
# COMPACT_ATOMS: atom_id res chain seq x y z
N MET A 1 6.89 22.66 -24.17
CA MET A 1 6.14 23.91 -23.84
C MET A 1 4.65 23.59 -23.65
N PHE A 2 4.32 22.41 -23.19
CA PHE A 2 2.96 21.99 -22.86
C PHE A 2 2.78 22.19 -21.35
N LEU A 3 1.98 23.18 -20.97
CA LEU A 3 1.82 23.62 -19.57
C LEU A 3 0.57 23.08 -18.90
N ASN A 4 -0.28 22.36 -19.67
CA ASN A 4 -1.50 21.76 -19.16
C ASN A 4 -1.66 20.35 -19.79
N CYS A 5 -1.33 19.32 -19.03
CA CYS A 5 -1.51 17.94 -19.45
C CYS A 5 -2.20 17.16 -18.33
N HIS A 6 -3.22 16.42 -18.70
CA HIS A 6 -4.00 15.57 -17.82
C HIS A 6 -3.65 14.11 -18.03
N SER A 7 -3.35 13.40 -16.94
CA SER A 7 -3.30 11.96 -16.97
C SER A 7 -4.64 11.34 -16.51
N TYR A 8 -4.75 10.03 -16.56
CA TYR A 8 -5.90 9.28 -16.02
C TYR A 8 -6.08 9.45 -14.49
N HIS A 9 -5.12 10.10 -13.81
CA HIS A 9 -5.28 10.53 -12.41
C HIS A 9 -6.19 11.75 -12.25
N SER A 10 -6.48 12.50 -13.33
CA SER A 10 -7.65 13.36 -13.43
C SER A 10 -8.87 12.46 -13.56
N LEU A 11 -9.36 11.95 -12.42
CA LEU A 11 -10.35 10.87 -12.35
C LEU A 11 -11.58 11.19 -13.20
N ARG A 12 -11.98 10.23 -14.04
CA ARG A 12 -13.13 10.34 -14.97
C ARG A 12 -13.05 11.49 -15.97
N TYR A 13 -11.81 12.02 -16.18
CA TYR A 13 -11.55 13.08 -17.15
C TYR A 13 -10.38 12.70 -18.07
N GLY A 14 -9.16 12.56 -17.57
CA GLY A 14 -7.99 12.18 -18.36
C GLY A 14 -8.03 10.71 -18.80
N THR A 15 -7.47 10.42 -19.98
CA THR A 15 -7.40 9.06 -20.53
C THR A 15 -6.00 8.55 -20.76
N ILE A 16 -4.99 9.40 -20.65
CA ILE A 16 -3.59 9.04 -20.93
C ILE A 16 -2.91 8.55 -19.65
N SER A 17 -2.23 7.41 -19.67
CA SER A 17 -1.35 7.04 -18.56
C SER A 17 -0.14 7.98 -18.49
N VAL A 18 0.50 8.09 -17.34
CA VAL A 18 1.71 8.92 -17.18
C VAL A 18 2.82 8.40 -18.09
N GLU A 19 2.94 7.08 -18.24
CA GLU A 19 3.88 6.41 -19.13
C GLU A 19 3.65 6.78 -20.61
N ASP A 20 2.40 6.70 -21.06
CA ASP A 20 2.03 7.05 -22.42
C ASP A 20 2.24 8.53 -22.73
N LEU A 21 1.95 9.41 -21.79
CA LEU A 21 2.19 10.84 -21.93
C LEU A 21 3.68 11.16 -22.11
N VAL A 22 4.54 10.53 -21.32
CA VAL A 22 6.01 10.67 -21.44
C VAL A 22 6.51 10.05 -22.73
N GLN A 23 5.98 8.87 -23.13
CA GLN A 23 6.34 8.22 -24.38
C GLN A 23 5.98 9.09 -25.61
N GLN A 24 4.79 9.69 -25.65
CA GLN A 24 4.44 10.62 -26.71
C GLN A 24 5.35 11.85 -26.74
N ALA A 25 5.76 12.35 -25.56
CA ALA A 25 6.70 13.47 -25.50
C ALA A 25 8.07 13.09 -26.11
N LEU A 26 8.52 11.85 -25.95
CA LEU A 26 9.72 11.32 -26.61
C LEU A 26 9.54 11.23 -28.12
N ASP A 27 8.42 10.68 -28.57
CA ASP A 27 8.11 10.51 -29.99
C ASP A 27 8.11 11.86 -30.75
N TYR A 28 7.64 12.92 -30.09
CA TYR A 28 7.64 14.28 -30.61
C TYR A 28 8.88 15.11 -30.27
N ASN A 29 9.90 14.48 -29.64
CA ASN A 29 11.14 15.14 -29.19
C ASN A 29 10.88 16.38 -28.32
N ILE A 30 9.93 16.29 -27.41
CA ILE A 30 9.59 17.32 -26.44
C ILE A 30 10.55 17.20 -25.27
N LYS A 31 11.21 18.29 -24.90
CA LYS A 31 12.23 18.34 -23.85
C LYS A 31 11.71 18.89 -22.51
N THR A 32 10.48 19.39 -22.48
CA THR A 32 9.86 19.93 -21.25
C THR A 32 8.38 19.68 -21.32
N LEU A 33 7.82 19.11 -20.25
CA LEU A 33 6.43 18.72 -20.15
C LEU A 33 5.92 19.05 -18.75
N ALA A 34 4.68 19.54 -18.64
CA ALA A 34 4.00 19.71 -17.37
C ALA A 34 2.95 18.61 -17.17
N LEU A 35 2.81 18.12 -15.94
CA LEU A 35 1.64 17.37 -15.50
C LEU A 35 0.81 18.26 -14.58
N THR A 36 -0.46 18.43 -14.93
CA THR A 36 -1.40 19.32 -14.23
C THR A 36 -2.76 18.65 -14.09
N ASP A 37 -2.78 17.50 -13.42
CA ASP A 37 -4.01 16.77 -13.18
C ASP A 37 -5.02 17.62 -12.38
N ILE A 38 -6.30 17.35 -12.59
CA ILE A 38 -7.40 18.14 -12.02
C ILE A 38 -7.50 17.87 -10.51
N ASN A 39 -7.27 18.89 -9.69
CA ASN A 39 -7.39 18.88 -8.23
C ASN A 39 -6.59 17.77 -7.55
N THR A 40 -5.52 17.27 -8.18
CA THR A 40 -4.74 16.15 -7.64
C THR A 40 -3.26 16.19 -8.02
N VAL A 41 -2.44 15.67 -7.12
CA VAL A 41 -0.98 15.47 -7.31
C VAL A 41 -0.59 14.00 -7.42
N THR A 42 -1.54 13.09 -7.62
CA THR A 42 -1.33 11.63 -7.57
C THR A 42 -0.20 11.16 -8.49
N GLY A 43 -0.17 11.61 -9.73
CA GLY A 43 0.79 11.15 -10.76
C GLY A 43 2.15 11.83 -10.74
N ILE A 44 2.37 12.83 -9.89
CA ILE A 44 3.52 13.74 -9.96
C ILE A 44 4.88 13.02 -9.78
N TYR A 45 4.96 12.05 -8.86
CA TYR A 45 6.22 11.35 -8.55
C TYR A 45 6.63 10.37 -9.66
N ASP A 46 5.68 9.61 -10.19
CA ASP A 46 5.93 8.72 -11.34
C ASP A 46 6.29 9.52 -12.59
N PHE A 47 5.57 10.62 -12.82
CA PHE A 47 5.88 11.55 -13.89
C PHE A 47 7.31 12.10 -13.79
N TYR A 48 7.72 12.53 -12.59
CA TYR A 48 9.08 13.02 -12.35
C TYR A 48 10.13 11.96 -12.70
N LYS A 49 9.97 10.73 -12.18
CA LYS A 49 10.92 9.62 -12.44
C LYS A 49 11.02 9.31 -13.93
N LEU A 50 9.89 9.17 -14.60
CA LEU A 50 9.83 8.85 -16.02
C LEU A 50 10.45 9.96 -16.88
N CYS A 51 10.14 11.22 -16.60
CA CYS A 51 10.70 12.36 -17.31
C CYS A 51 12.23 12.43 -17.12
N THR A 52 12.70 12.32 -15.87
CA THR A 52 14.12 12.42 -15.54
C THR A 52 14.92 11.28 -16.19
N ALA A 53 14.42 10.04 -16.15
CA ALA A 53 15.03 8.89 -16.80
C ALA A 53 15.17 9.07 -18.31
N ASN A 54 14.32 9.88 -18.93
CA ASN A 54 14.29 10.13 -20.37
C ASN A 54 14.81 11.51 -20.79
N ASN A 55 15.50 12.24 -19.89
CA ASN A 55 16.04 13.57 -20.15
C ASN A 55 14.97 14.59 -20.61
N ILE A 56 13.76 14.48 -20.06
CA ILE A 56 12.68 15.48 -20.19
C ILE A 56 12.64 16.26 -18.89
N LYS A 57 12.58 17.60 -18.96
CA LYS A 57 12.40 18.47 -17.80
C LYS A 57 10.94 18.36 -17.33
N PRO A 58 10.66 17.82 -16.12
CA PRO A 58 9.31 17.78 -15.57
C PRO A 58 8.92 19.13 -14.98
N ILE A 59 7.68 19.53 -15.18
CA ILE A 59 7.03 20.62 -14.46
C ILE A 59 5.85 20.04 -13.72
N ALA A 60 5.82 20.21 -12.40
CA ALA A 60 4.74 19.76 -11.56
C ALA A 60 3.71 20.89 -11.37
N GLY A 61 2.44 20.56 -11.48
CA GLY A 61 1.36 21.50 -11.31
C GLY A 61 0.01 20.82 -11.08
N VAL A 62 -1.02 21.63 -10.98
CA VAL A 62 -2.41 21.18 -10.81
C VAL A 62 -3.35 22.12 -11.54
N GLU A 63 -4.30 21.58 -12.27
CA GLU A 63 -5.44 22.35 -12.77
C GLU A 63 -6.50 22.44 -11.66
N ILE A 64 -6.83 23.66 -11.26
CA ILE A 64 -7.88 23.92 -10.27
C ILE A 64 -9.21 24.08 -10.97
N ARG A 65 -10.11 23.13 -10.67
CA ARG A 65 -11.45 23.10 -11.24
C ARG A 65 -12.51 22.92 -10.16
N ILE A 66 -13.51 23.78 -10.12
CA ILE A 66 -14.61 23.72 -9.16
C ILE A 66 -15.91 23.61 -9.96
N GLU A 67 -16.73 22.60 -9.67
CA GLU A 67 -18.01 22.36 -10.37
C GLU A 67 -17.90 22.37 -11.91
N ASN A 68 -16.83 21.78 -12.46
CA ASN A 68 -16.47 21.81 -13.89
C ASN A 68 -15.93 23.16 -14.43
N GLU A 69 -15.96 24.24 -13.67
CA GLU A 69 -15.36 25.51 -14.09
C GLU A 69 -13.86 25.51 -13.84
N LEU A 70 -13.06 25.77 -14.88
CA LEU A 70 -11.62 25.97 -14.76
C LEU A 70 -11.35 27.35 -14.14
N TYR A 71 -10.84 27.35 -12.91
CA TYR A 71 -10.43 28.59 -12.25
C TYR A 71 -9.06 29.04 -12.75
N TYR A 72 -8.06 28.21 -12.63
CA TYR A 72 -6.69 28.46 -13.09
C TYR A 72 -5.83 27.18 -13.05
N ILE A 73 -4.68 27.27 -13.66
CA ILE A 73 -3.66 26.23 -13.62
C ILE A 73 -2.50 26.72 -12.76
N CYS A 74 -2.11 25.91 -11.78
CA CYS A 74 -0.96 26.15 -10.91
C CYS A 74 0.25 25.41 -11.45
N LEU A 75 1.39 26.08 -11.60
CA LEU A 75 2.68 25.48 -11.96
C LEU A 75 3.70 25.79 -10.86
N ALA A 76 4.22 24.76 -10.21
CA ALA A 76 5.19 24.95 -9.14
C ALA A 76 6.54 25.41 -9.69
N LYS A 77 7.12 26.44 -9.09
CA LYS A 77 8.49 26.90 -9.39
C LYS A 77 9.53 25.96 -8.79
N ASN A 78 9.21 25.29 -7.69
CA ASN A 78 10.09 24.39 -6.95
C ASN A 78 9.26 23.49 -6.02
N GLN A 79 9.92 22.66 -5.20
CA GLN A 79 9.27 21.76 -4.23
C GLN A 79 8.38 22.51 -3.21
N LYS A 80 8.73 23.73 -2.81
CA LYS A 80 7.90 24.54 -1.89
C LYS A 80 6.57 24.91 -2.56
N GLY A 81 6.58 25.20 -3.87
CA GLY A 81 5.37 25.49 -4.63
C GLY A 81 4.39 24.30 -4.66
N ILE A 82 4.89 23.06 -4.75
CA ILE A 82 4.05 21.88 -4.60
C ILE A 82 3.39 21.84 -3.22
N GLY A 83 4.14 22.14 -2.16
CA GLY A 83 3.59 22.24 -0.81
C GLY A 83 2.51 23.34 -0.68
N GLU A 84 2.68 24.48 -1.38
CA GLU A 84 1.66 25.54 -1.40
C GLU A 84 0.37 25.08 -2.10
N ILE A 85 0.48 24.42 -3.24
CA ILE A 85 -0.65 23.83 -3.97
C ILE A 85 -1.35 22.77 -3.11
N ASN A 86 -0.58 21.88 -2.48
CA ASN A 86 -1.13 20.85 -1.60
C ASN A 86 -1.90 21.44 -0.42
N ARG A 87 -1.38 22.51 0.20
CA ARG A 87 -2.09 23.20 1.30
C ARG A 87 -3.40 23.83 0.82
N LEU A 88 -3.43 24.46 -0.36
CA LEU A 88 -4.66 25.00 -0.93
C LEU A 88 -5.72 23.90 -1.13
N LEU A 89 -5.33 22.79 -1.77
CA LEU A 89 -6.22 21.66 -2.00
C LEU A 89 -6.66 20.99 -0.68
N THR A 90 -5.76 20.87 0.30
CA THR A 90 -6.07 20.30 1.61
C THR A 90 -7.09 21.14 2.35
N ALA A 91 -6.93 22.47 2.37
CA ALA A 91 -7.86 23.38 3.00
C ALA A 91 -9.27 23.26 2.37
N TYR A 92 -9.34 23.10 1.06
CA TYR A 92 -10.62 22.86 0.37
C TYR A 92 -11.22 21.49 0.70
N ASN A 93 -10.41 20.43 0.58
CA ASN A 93 -10.89 19.05 0.71
C ASN A 93 -11.21 18.64 2.15
N CYS A 94 -10.47 19.17 3.13
CA CYS A 94 -10.56 18.73 4.53
C CYS A 94 -11.25 19.75 5.44
N ASP A 95 -11.02 21.05 5.21
CA ASP A 95 -11.50 22.11 6.09
C ASP A 95 -12.71 22.85 5.51
N GLY A 96 -13.10 22.57 4.26
CA GLY A 96 -14.23 23.22 3.58
C GLY A 96 -13.97 24.69 3.24
N ILE A 97 -12.68 25.09 3.18
CA ILE A 97 -12.30 26.45 2.81
C ILE A 97 -12.42 26.60 1.29
N GLU A 98 -13.24 27.54 0.84
CA GLU A 98 -13.41 27.78 -0.59
C GLU A 98 -12.10 28.20 -1.27
N ILE A 99 -11.84 27.63 -2.44
CA ILE A 99 -10.71 28.05 -3.28
C ILE A 99 -11.04 29.40 -3.90
N PRO A 100 -10.17 30.43 -3.72
CA PRO A 100 -10.42 31.73 -4.32
C PRO A 100 -10.37 31.63 -5.85
N LYS A 101 -11.35 32.24 -6.53
CA LYS A 101 -11.39 32.25 -7.99
C LYS A 101 -10.26 33.08 -8.61
N HIS A 102 -9.79 34.09 -7.88
CA HIS A 102 -8.69 34.96 -8.28
C HIS A 102 -7.69 35.13 -7.13
N HIS A 103 -6.44 35.40 -7.47
CA HIS A 103 -5.35 35.76 -6.56
C HIS A 103 -5.14 34.78 -5.40
N PRO A 104 -4.98 33.47 -5.66
CA PRO A 104 -4.56 32.56 -4.59
C PRO A 104 -3.21 33.03 -4.03
N THR A 105 -3.03 32.87 -2.71
CA THR A 105 -1.81 33.32 -2.04
C THR A 105 -0.68 32.33 -2.26
N PHE A 106 0.19 32.62 -3.22
CA PHE A 106 1.36 31.83 -3.56
C PHE A 106 2.64 32.68 -3.66
N GLU A 107 3.76 32.09 -3.24
CA GLU A 107 5.10 32.66 -3.43
C GLU A 107 5.90 31.89 -4.49
N ASN A 108 5.75 30.58 -4.52
CA ASN A 108 6.54 29.65 -5.35
C ASN A 108 5.71 28.98 -6.44
N VAL A 109 4.62 29.58 -6.89
CA VAL A 109 3.72 29.04 -7.91
C VAL A 109 3.43 30.09 -8.96
N PHE A 110 3.41 29.70 -10.23
CA PHE A 110 2.79 30.47 -11.30
C PHE A 110 1.32 30.10 -11.42
N VAL A 111 0.47 31.10 -11.65
CA VAL A 111 -0.97 30.94 -11.86
C VAL A 111 -1.31 31.33 -13.28
N LEU A 112 -1.96 30.43 -14.02
CA LEU A 112 -2.38 30.67 -15.39
C LEU A 112 -3.91 30.72 -15.46
N TYR A 113 -4.48 31.89 -15.68
CA TYR A 113 -5.94 32.07 -15.84
C TYR A 113 -6.37 31.77 -17.27
N PRO A 114 -7.46 31.05 -17.51
CA PRO A 114 -8.08 30.99 -18.83
C PRO A 114 -8.71 32.33 -19.20
N LEU A 115 -8.90 32.60 -20.50
CA LEU A 115 -9.44 33.91 -20.98
C LEU A 115 -10.78 34.30 -20.35
N GLN A 116 -11.61 33.32 -20.02
CA GLN A 116 -12.94 33.57 -19.42
C GLN A 116 -12.88 33.94 -17.93
N ASN A 117 -11.71 33.81 -17.29
CA ASN A 117 -11.56 34.03 -15.85
C ASN A 117 -10.38 34.96 -15.51
N ILE A 118 -10.19 36.04 -16.31
CA ILE A 118 -9.11 37.01 -16.08
C ILE A 118 -9.50 37.95 -14.95
N PRO A 119 -8.66 38.07 -13.87
CA PRO A 119 -8.88 39.10 -12.85
C PRO A 119 -8.66 40.51 -13.39
N GLU A 120 -9.21 41.53 -12.71
CA GLU A 120 -9.06 42.94 -13.12
C GLU A 120 -7.60 43.39 -13.16
N LYS A 121 -6.76 42.85 -12.29
CA LYS A 121 -5.31 43.09 -12.19
C LYS A 121 -4.58 41.78 -12.08
N LEU A 122 -3.41 41.62 -12.70
CA LEU A 122 -2.53 40.47 -12.57
C LEU A 122 -1.32 40.80 -11.68
N LEU A 123 -0.98 39.88 -10.81
CA LEU A 123 0.25 39.90 -10.01
C LEU A 123 1.45 39.44 -10.86
N ASP A 124 2.67 39.60 -10.34
CA ASP A 124 3.88 39.28 -11.11
C ASP A 124 3.98 37.80 -11.51
N HIS A 125 3.54 36.89 -10.64
CA HIS A 125 3.52 35.45 -10.87
C HIS A 125 2.27 34.94 -11.60
N GLU A 126 1.35 35.82 -12.00
CA GLU A 126 0.11 35.48 -12.67
C GLU A 126 0.19 35.79 -14.16
N PHE A 127 -0.35 34.88 -14.96
CA PHE A 127 -0.36 34.92 -16.42
C PHE A 127 -1.76 34.55 -16.95
N ILE A 128 -1.98 34.80 -18.23
CA ILE A 128 -3.19 34.39 -18.96
C ILE A 128 -2.80 33.30 -19.93
N GLY A 129 -3.43 32.13 -19.81
CA GLY A 129 -3.31 31.06 -20.80
C GLY A 129 -4.22 31.34 -22.01
N ILE A 130 -3.65 31.46 -23.19
CA ILE A 130 -4.38 31.66 -24.43
C ILE A 130 -4.29 30.42 -25.33
N ARG A 131 -5.44 29.89 -25.75
CA ARG A 131 -5.54 28.78 -26.69
C ARG A 131 -5.37 29.25 -28.15
N GLN A 132 -4.99 28.33 -29.05
CA GLN A 132 -4.78 28.67 -30.47
C GLN A 132 -6.06 29.20 -31.17
N ASP A 133 -7.22 28.69 -30.80
CA ASP A 133 -8.51 29.09 -31.34
C ASP A 133 -9.02 30.42 -30.76
N GLU A 134 -8.39 30.96 -29.74
CA GLU A 134 -8.67 32.22 -29.08
C GLU A 134 -7.78 33.38 -29.61
N LEU A 135 -6.73 33.07 -30.41
CA LEU A 135 -5.80 34.10 -30.90
C LEU A 135 -6.44 35.20 -31.69
N ASN A 136 -7.52 34.93 -32.43
CA ASN A 136 -8.30 35.93 -33.17
C ASN A 136 -8.96 36.96 -32.25
N LEU A 137 -9.19 36.63 -30.97
CA LEU A 137 -9.76 37.58 -30.00
C LEU A 137 -8.76 38.69 -29.62
N LEU A 138 -7.47 38.53 -29.90
CA LEU A 138 -6.44 39.54 -29.66
C LEU A 138 -6.58 40.79 -30.54
N ILE A 139 -7.46 40.79 -31.55
CA ILE A 139 -7.85 41.96 -32.28
C ILE A 139 -8.53 42.98 -31.35
N GLN A 140 -9.15 42.52 -30.27
CA GLN A 140 -9.81 43.39 -29.29
C GLN A 140 -8.76 44.14 -28.43
N PRO A 141 -8.78 45.47 -28.37
CA PRO A 141 -7.82 46.25 -27.60
C PRO A 141 -7.80 45.90 -26.10
N ALA A 142 -8.95 45.50 -25.56
CA ALA A 142 -9.12 45.07 -24.17
C ALA A 142 -8.29 43.85 -23.83
N LEU A 143 -8.10 42.92 -24.76
CA LEU A 143 -7.28 41.72 -24.59
C LEU A 143 -5.81 41.96 -25.02
N LYS A 144 -5.62 42.76 -26.10
CA LYS A 144 -4.27 43.01 -26.63
C LYS A 144 -3.33 43.67 -25.61
N LYS A 145 -3.85 44.48 -24.69
CA LYS A 145 -3.06 45.07 -23.59
C LYS A 145 -2.38 44.04 -22.70
N TRP A 146 -2.91 42.79 -22.64
CA TRP A 146 -2.43 41.74 -21.78
C TRP A 146 -1.39 40.79 -22.44
N VAL A 147 -1.05 40.97 -23.71
CA VAL A 147 -0.13 40.09 -24.45
C VAL A 147 1.19 39.89 -23.72
N HIS A 148 1.66 40.92 -23.00
CA HIS A 148 2.88 40.83 -22.18
C HIS A 148 2.76 39.90 -20.99
N LYS A 149 1.57 39.45 -20.60
CA LYS A 149 1.25 38.50 -19.55
C LYS A 149 0.61 37.20 -20.09
N MET A 150 0.56 37.03 -21.42
CA MET A 150 -0.01 35.81 -21.99
C MET A 150 1.00 34.74 -22.23
N VAL A 151 0.61 33.48 -22.03
CA VAL A 151 1.39 32.26 -22.30
C VAL A 151 0.58 31.30 -23.14
N ILE A 152 1.25 30.39 -23.84
CA ILE A 152 0.60 29.33 -24.62
C ILE A 152 -0.15 28.39 -23.69
N LEU A 153 -1.45 28.21 -23.94
CA LEU A 153 -2.28 27.21 -23.29
C LEU A 153 -2.73 26.20 -24.34
N HIS A 154 -2.20 25.01 -24.29
CA HIS A 154 -2.58 23.88 -25.12
C HIS A 154 -2.82 22.67 -24.24
N PRO A 155 -4.07 22.40 -23.81
CA PRO A 155 -4.41 21.25 -23.01
C PRO A 155 -4.12 19.94 -23.75
N VAL A 156 -3.73 18.92 -23.00
CA VAL A 156 -3.54 17.55 -23.50
C VAL A 156 -4.31 16.62 -22.57
N THR A 157 -5.34 15.96 -23.09
CA THR A 157 -6.29 15.18 -22.30
C THR A 157 -6.41 13.74 -22.78
N PHE A 158 -6.18 13.48 -24.07
CA PHE A 158 -6.27 12.16 -24.68
C PHE A 158 -5.24 12.00 -25.80
N LYS A 159 -5.00 10.75 -26.24
CA LYS A 159 -3.97 10.39 -27.23
C LYS A 159 -4.54 10.13 -28.61
N THR A 160 -5.69 9.47 -28.69
CA THR A 160 -6.31 9.00 -29.94
C THR A 160 -7.79 9.37 -30.00
N ALA A 161 -8.37 9.29 -31.21
CA ALA A 161 -9.82 9.50 -31.36
C ALA A 161 -10.66 8.50 -30.54
N GLU A 162 -10.17 7.27 -30.36
CA GLU A 162 -10.85 6.27 -29.51
C GLU A 162 -10.82 6.68 -28.05
N GLU A 163 -9.72 7.24 -27.57
CA GLU A 163 -9.61 7.77 -26.21
C GLU A 163 -10.44 9.05 -26.01
N TYR A 164 -10.67 9.83 -27.06
CA TYR A 164 -11.62 10.95 -27.00
C TYR A 164 -13.07 10.48 -26.76
N GLU A 165 -13.49 9.42 -27.43
CA GLU A 165 -14.79 8.82 -27.15
C GLU A 165 -14.83 8.20 -25.74
N LEU A 166 -13.74 7.57 -25.30
CA LEU A 166 -13.59 7.08 -23.91
C LEU A 166 -13.71 8.22 -22.91
N HIS A 167 -13.09 9.39 -23.19
CA HIS A 167 -13.24 10.59 -22.36
C HIS A 167 -14.71 11.00 -22.19
N LYS A 168 -15.48 11.04 -23.29
CA LYS A 168 -16.92 11.34 -23.21
C LYS A 168 -17.69 10.32 -22.38
N ILE A 169 -17.34 9.04 -22.48
CA ILE A 169 -17.93 7.99 -21.64
C ILE A 169 -17.61 8.25 -20.17
N LEU A 170 -16.36 8.55 -19.84
CA LEU A 170 -15.93 8.87 -18.47
C LEU A 170 -16.68 10.10 -17.93
N ARG A 171 -16.86 11.14 -18.74
CA ARG A 171 -17.65 12.33 -18.37
C ARG A 171 -19.13 11.98 -18.12
N ALA A 172 -19.72 11.11 -18.96
CA ALA A 172 -21.08 10.64 -18.73
C ALA A 172 -21.22 9.83 -17.42
N ILE A 173 -20.22 9.00 -17.10
CA ILE A 173 -20.15 8.28 -15.82
C ILE A 173 -20.03 9.26 -14.65
N ASP A 174 -19.20 10.27 -14.76
CA ASP A 174 -18.97 11.28 -13.71
C ASP A 174 -20.23 12.08 -13.40
N HIS A 175 -20.89 12.56 -14.46
CA HIS A 175 -22.17 13.30 -14.36
C HIS A 175 -23.37 12.39 -14.08
N ASN A 176 -23.17 11.06 -14.01
CA ASN A 176 -24.25 10.07 -13.89
C ASN A 176 -25.37 10.29 -14.92
N THR A 177 -25.01 10.51 -16.18
CA THR A 177 -25.92 10.82 -17.29
C THR A 177 -25.64 9.94 -18.51
N LEU A 178 -26.44 10.12 -19.58
CA LEU A 178 -26.20 9.45 -20.85
C LEU A 178 -25.18 10.23 -21.69
N ILE A 179 -24.36 9.54 -22.47
CA ILE A 179 -23.40 10.17 -23.40
C ILE A 179 -24.12 11.18 -24.35
N THR A 180 -25.33 10.83 -24.80
CA THR A 180 -26.12 11.66 -25.69
C THR A 180 -26.72 12.92 -25.03
N LYS A 181 -26.61 13.05 -23.71
CA LYS A 181 -27.08 14.19 -22.93
C LYS A 181 -25.96 15.13 -22.48
N LEU A 182 -24.71 14.79 -22.78
CA LEU A 182 -23.57 15.65 -22.49
C LEU A 182 -23.69 16.94 -23.37
N SER A 183 -23.44 18.08 -22.74
CA SER A 183 -23.38 19.40 -23.38
C SER A 183 -21.94 19.75 -23.77
N GLU A 184 -21.77 20.68 -24.71
CA GLU A 184 -20.48 21.32 -24.94
C GLU A 184 -20.03 22.01 -23.63
N GLY A 185 -18.83 21.68 -23.17
CA GLY A 185 -18.30 22.12 -21.88
C GLY A 185 -18.27 21.03 -20.81
N ASP A 186 -19.08 19.97 -20.92
CA ASP A 186 -18.97 18.80 -20.04
C ASP A 186 -17.73 17.93 -20.36
N TYR A 187 -17.19 18.05 -21.58
CA TYR A 187 -16.03 17.29 -22.07
C TYR A 187 -15.04 18.21 -22.79
N CYS A 188 -13.81 17.73 -22.96
CA CYS A 188 -12.73 18.47 -23.60
C CYS A 188 -12.95 18.63 -25.12
N LYS A 189 -12.19 19.54 -25.75
CA LYS A 189 -12.19 19.69 -27.21
C LYS A 189 -11.44 18.53 -27.88
N ASP A 190 -11.86 18.18 -29.10
CA ASP A 190 -11.21 17.15 -29.93
C ASP A 190 -9.76 17.48 -30.35
N THR A 191 -9.33 18.71 -30.10
CA THR A 191 -7.97 19.21 -30.37
C THR A 191 -7.01 19.06 -29.18
N GLU A 192 -7.46 18.57 -28.02
CA GLU A 192 -6.67 18.48 -26.80
C GLU A 192 -5.75 17.23 -26.78
N THR A 193 -4.92 17.14 -27.80
CA THR A 193 -3.91 16.08 -27.97
C THR A 193 -2.50 16.65 -28.00
N LEU A 194 -1.50 15.84 -27.65
CA LEU A 194 -0.12 16.25 -27.79
C LEU A 194 0.24 16.41 -29.28
N VAL A 195 0.82 17.53 -29.66
CA VAL A 195 1.19 17.85 -31.02
C VAL A 195 2.68 18.17 -31.15
N ASN A 196 3.21 18.13 -32.37
CA ASN A 196 4.58 18.52 -32.60
C ASN A 196 4.84 19.98 -32.18
N LYS A 197 5.90 20.23 -31.41
CA LYS A 197 6.28 21.56 -30.88
C LYS A 197 6.35 22.63 -31.99
N LYS A 198 6.88 22.28 -33.18
CA LYS A 198 6.98 23.25 -34.29
C LYS A 198 5.61 23.67 -34.79
N LEU A 199 4.68 22.73 -34.90
CA LEU A 199 3.30 23.01 -35.30
C LEU A 199 2.61 23.93 -34.28
N LEU A 200 2.81 23.66 -32.99
CA LEU A 200 2.26 24.53 -31.93
C LEU A 200 2.83 25.94 -32.02
N LEU A 201 4.14 26.09 -32.09
CA LEU A 201 4.79 27.41 -32.16
C LEU A 201 4.40 28.22 -33.41
N ASN A 202 4.23 27.55 -34.54
CA ASN A 202 3.78 28.21 -35.78
C ASN A 202 2.39 28.87 -35.64
N LYS A 203 1.54 28.34 -34.77
CA LYS A 203 0.22 28.96 -34.49
C LYS A 203 0.34 30.32 -33.82
N TYR A 204 1.38 30.52 -33.00
CA TYR A 204 1.64 31.74 -32.23
C TYR A 204 2.73 32.64 -32.87
N GLN A 205 3.18 32.37 -34.10
CA GLN A 205 4.29 33.11 -34.72
C GLN A 205 4.04 34.62 -34.90
N TYR A 206 2.76 35.04 -34.98
CA TYR A 206 2.37 36.44 -35.10
C TYR A 206 2.30 37.19 -33.78
N GLU A 207 2.42 36.48 -32.64
CA GLU A 207 2.47 37.03 -31.29
C GLU A 207 3.69 36.46 -30.53
N PRO A 208 4.93 36.80 -30.92
CA PRO A 208 6.15 36.20 -30.38
C PRO A 208 6.32 36.43 -28.88
N GLN A 209 5.72 37.50 -28.34
CA GLN A 209 5.78 37.78 -26.89
C GLN A 209 5.16 36.62 -26.06
N ILE A 210 4.08 36.01 -26.55
CA ILE A 210 3.41 34.87 -25.90
C ILE A 210 4.37 33.68 -25.82
N ILE A 211 5.15 33.45 -26.89
CA ILE A 211 6.17 32.40 -26.91
C ILE A 211 7.27 32.67 -25.89
N GLU A 212 7.76 33.91 -25.81
CA GLU A 212 8.82 34.29 -24.87
C GLU A 212 8.34 34.21 -23.40
N ASN A 213 7.14 34.69 -23.10
CA ASN A 213 6.54 34.56 -21.78
C ASN A 213 6.45 33.09 -21.36
N THR A 214 6.02 32.22 -22.30
CA THR A 214 5.95 30.77 -22.06
C THR A 214 7.31 30.16 -21.75
N LYS A 215 8.36 30.61 -22.44
CA LYS A 215 9.74 30.18 -22.15
C LYS A 215 10.20 30.63 -20.75
N ILE A 216 9.84 31.84 -20.33
CA ILE A 216 10.16 32.34 -18.97
C ILE A 216 9.54 31.43 -17.93
N VAL A 217 8.23 31.19 -18.00
CA VAL A 217 7.52 30.30 -17.08
C VAL A 217 8.16 28.89 -17.06
N VAL A 218 8.41 28.32 -18.23
CA VAL A 218 9.04 26.98 -18.36
C VAL A 218 10.44 26.95 -17.73
N ASN A 219 11.23 28.01 -17.90
CA ASN A 219 12.62 28.03 -17.40
C ASN A 219 12.68 28.20 -15.89
N GLU A 220 11.79 28.98 -15.30
CA GLU A 220 11.72 29.22 -13.87
C GLU A 220 11.10 28.07 -13.07
N CYS A 221 10.31 27.19 -13.70
CA CYS A 221 9.82 25.97 -13.04
C CYS A 221 10.95 24.93 -12.95
N SER A 222 11.15 24.38 -11.76
CA SER A 222 12.12 23.31 -11.49
C SER A 222 11.55 22.41 -10.40
N PHE A 223 11.14 21.22 -10.76
CA PHE A 223 10.72 20.21 -9.78
C PHE A 223 11.87 19.23 -9.58
N ASP A 224 12.43 19.21 -8.37
CA ASP A 224 13.46 18.27 -7.95
C ASP A 224 13.03 17.64 -6.64
N PHE A 225 13.05 16.29 -6.59
CA PHE A 225 12.59 15.55 -5.44
C PHE A 225 13.62 14.50 -5.02
N ASP A 226 13.97 14.51 -3.74
CA ASP A 226 14.89 13.53 -3.15
C ASP A 226 14.14 12.24 -2.76
N PHE A 227 14.30 11.17 -3.54
CA PHE A 227 13.78 9.83 -3.27
C PHE A 227 14.66 9.00 -2.32
N SER A 228 15.84 9.48 -1.96
CA SER A 228 16.83 8.71 -1.21
C SER A 228 16.68 8.85 0.31
N THR A 229 16.18 9.99 0.77
CA THR A 229 16.06 10.30 2.20
C THR A 229 14.71 9.87 2.75
N PRO A 230 14.65 9.10 3.86
CA PRO A 230 13.40 8.80 4.56
C PRO A 230 12.69 10.07 5.05
N LYS A 231 11.36 10.10 4.89
CA LYS A 231 10.49 11.23 5.24
C LYS A 231 9.66 10.98 6.50
N ASN A 232 9.68 9.75 7.03
CA ASN A 232 9.03 9.43 8.30
C ASN A 232 9.63 10.24 9.44
N LYS A 233 8.87 10.33 10.54
CA LYS A 233 9.33 10.93 11.79
C LYS A 233 10.66 10.30 12.23
N LYS A 234 11.69 11.13 12.35
CA LYS A 234 13.08 10.70 12.55
C LYS A 234 13.42 10.38 14.00
N HIS A 235 12.76 11.07 14.93
CA HIS A 235 12.99 10.95 16.36
C HIS A 235 11.67 10.82 17.10
N PHE A 236 11.63 9.91 18.08
CA PHE A 236 10.53 9.79 19.02
C PHE A 236 10.71 10.76 20.19
N THR A 237 11.94 10.87 20.68
CA THR A 237 12.38 11.84 21.68
C THR A 237 12.97 13.10 21.02
N GLU A 238 13.78 13.83 21.75
CA GLU A 238 14.42 15.07 21.25
C GLU A 238 15.63 14.79 20.32
N SER A 239 16.22 13.58 20.41
CA SER A 239 17.40 13.22 19.61
C SER A 239 17.51 11.71 19.38
N LYS A 240 18.30 11.33 18.35
CA LYS A 240 18.64 9.95 18.04
C LYS A 240 19.29 9.24 19.24
N GLU A 241 20.20 9.93 19.94
CA GLU A 241 20.94 9.38 21.08
C GLU A 241 19.98 9.06 22.24
N ASN A 242 18.97 9.89 22.47
CA ASN A 242 17.95 9.66 23.46
C ASN A 242 17.02 8.50 23.06
N ASP A 243 16.67 8.38 21.79
CA ASP A 243 15.89 7.26 21.26
C ASP A 243 16.64 5.92 21.49
N VAL A 244 17.95 5.87 21.20
CA VAL A 244 18.80 4.70 21.45
C VAL A 244 18.80 4.33 22.92
N LYS A 245 19.02 5.29 23.82
CA LYS A 245 19.03 5.05 25.27
C LYS A 245 17.68 4.53 25.76
N LEU A 246 16.59 5.15 25.33
CA LEU A 246 15.24 4.75 25.71
C LEU A 246 14.91 3.34 25.22
N LEU A 247 15.18 3.04 23.95
CA LEU A 247 14.90 1.71 23.39
C LEU A 247 15.71 0.62 24.11
N ARG A 248 16.99 0.87 24.40
CA ARG A 248 17.83 -0.05 25.19
C ARG A 248 17.25 -0.27 26.59
N GLN A 249 16.92 0.80 27.29
CA GLN A 249 16.31 0.72 28.61
C GLN A 249 15.05 -0.14 28.61
N LEU A 250 14.09 0.16 27.72
CA LEU A 250 12.83 -0.58 27.56
C LEU A 250 13.05 -2.06 27.22
N ALA A 251 13.99 -2.34 26.33
CA ALA A 251 14.33 -3.72 25.94
C ALA A 251 14.87 -4.54 27.12
N TYR A 252 15.78 -3.98 27.92
CA TYR A 252 16.32 -4.68 29.11
C TYR A 252 15.32 -4.77 30.26
N GLU A 253 14.51 -3.74 30.51
CA GLU A 253 13.40 -3.82 31.46
C GLU A 253 12.40 -4.90 31.09
N GLY A 254 12.07 -5.00 29.80
CA GLY A 254 11.18 -6.03 29.27
C GLY A 254 11.83 -7.42 29.34
N LEU A 255 13.12 -7.53 29.05
CA LEU A 255 13.85 -8.78 29.15
C LEU A 255 13.77 -9.38 30.58
N SER A 256 13.98 -8.54 31.60
CA SER A 256 13.90 -8.97 33.01
C SER A 256 12.47 -9.36 33.43
N LYS A 257 11.44 -8.85 32.78
CA LYS A 257 10.05 -9.26 33.01
C LYS A 257 9.66 -10.56 32.31
N ARG A 258 10.22 -10.79 31.11
CA ARG A 258 9.86 -11.95 30.25
C ARG A 258 10.70 -13.20 30.55
N TYR A 259 11.91 -13.05 31.11
CA TYR A 259 12.84 -14.16 31.41
C TYR A 259 13.36 -14.05 32.85
N THR A 260 13.74 -15.18 33.42
CA THR A 260 14.48 -15.23 34.69
C THR A 260 15.87 -14.59 34.56
N ALA A 261 16.43 -14.11 35.66
CA ALA A 261 17.56 -13.16 35.69
C ALA A 261 18.83 -13.62 34.89
N ASP A 262 19.01 -14.91 34.62
CA ASP A 262 20.14 -15.45 33.88
C ASP A 262 19.69 -16.23 32.64
N HIS A 263 19.37 -15.51 31.57
CA HIS A 263 19.12 -16.15 30.28
C HIS A 263 20.10 -15.61 29.19
N PRO A 264 21.34 -16.15 29.13
CA PRO A 264 22.40 -15.61 28.26
C PRO A 264 22.03 -15.55 26.79
N GLN A 265 21.25 -16.53 26.30
CA GLN A 265 20.80 -16.55 24.90
C GLN A 265 19.86 -15.39 24.60
N ALA A 266 18.94 -15.06 25.51
CA ALA A 266 18.00 -13.94 25.34
C ALA A 266 18.76 -12.60 25.37
N GLN A 267 19.70 -12.41 26.28
CA GLN A 267 20.56 -11.24 26.38
C GLN A 267 21.39 -11.04 25.11
N ALA A 268 22.08 -12.11 24.65
CA ALA A 268 22.85 -12.04 23.40
C ALA A 268 21.99 -11.70 22.18
N ARG A 269 20.78 -12.23 22.14
CA ARG A 269 19.83 -11.94 21.05
C ARG A 269 19.35 -10.48 21.07
N VAL A 270 18.97 -9.95 22.23
CA VAL A 270 18.58 -8.53 22.39
C VAL A 270 19.71 -7.61 21.96
N GLU A 271 20.95 -7.86 22.41
CA GLU A 271 22.11 -7.02 22.07
C GLU A 271 22.38 -7.03 20.56
N LYS A 272 22.36 -8.22 19.94
CA LYS A 272 22.50 -8.37 18.48
C LYS A 272 21.44 -7.57 17.72
N GLU A 273 20.19 -7.64 18.14
CA GLU A 273 19.08 -6.94 17.48
C GLU A 273 19.19 -5.42 17.66
N LEU A 274 19.46 -4.94 18.89
CA LEU A 274 19.66 -3.53 19.17
C LEU A 274 20.78 -2.95 18.31
N ALA A 275 21.92 -3.62 18.20
CA ALA A 275 23.03 -3.17 17.35
C ALA A 275 22.64 -3.00 15.88
N VAL A 276 21.78 -3.87 15.34
CA VAL A 276 21.25 -3.75 13.97
C VAL A 276 20.27 -2.59 13.85
N ILE A 277 19.32 -2.46 14.79
CA ILE A 277 18.29 -1.41 14.82
C ILE A 277 18.95 -0.01 14.89
N GLU A 278 19.94 0.16 15.76
CA GLU A 278 20.72 1.38 15.93
C GLU A 278 21.50 1.76 14.67
N LYS A 279 22.20 0.77 14.06
CA LYS A 279 22.96 0.97 12.83
C LYS A 279 22.09 1.38 11.66
N LEU A 280 20.86 0.87 11.59
CA LEU A 280 19.89 1.21 10.56
C LEU A 280 19.10 2.50 10.85
N ASN A 281 19.26 3.14 12.03
CA ASN A 281 18.50 4.30 12.48
C ASN A 281 16.99 4.05 12.60
N PHE A 282 16.56 2.88 13.06
CA PHE A 282 15.14 2.52 13.19
C PHE A 282 14.61 2.60 14.62
N CYS A 283 15.37 3.13 15.59
CA CYS A 283 14.94 3.24 16.98
C CYS A 283 13.62 4.01 17.13
N ALA A 284 13.45 5.14 16.43
CA ALA A 284 12.21 5.92 16.45
C ALA A 284 10.99 5.09 15.99
N TYR A 285 11.17 4.21 15.01
CA TYR A 285 10.12 3.35 14.49
C TYR A 285 9.61 2.35 15.54
N PHE A 286 10.53 1.73 16.26
CA PHE A 286 10.20 0.85 17.39
C PHE A 286 9.52 1.61 18.52
N LEU A 287 10.01 2.81 18.86
CA LEU A 287 9.47 3.63 19.93
C LEU A 287 8.08 4.20 19.61
N ILE A 288 7.82 4.61 18.36
CA ILE A 288 6.49 5.03 17.92
C ILE A 288 5.50 3.88 18.04
N THR A 289 5.88 2.67 17.58
CA THR A 289 5.03 1.49 17.69
C THR A 289 4.79 1.10 19.15
N TRP A 290 5.83 1.15 19.97
CA TRP A 290 5.74 0.93 21.42
C TRP A 290 4.80 1.92 22.10
N ASP A 291 4.89 3.21 21.81
CA ASP A 291 4.05 4.26 22.35
C ASP A 291 2.56 4.01 22.06
N ILE A 292 2.25 3.63 20.81
CA ILE A 292 0.88 3.28 20.41
C ILE A 292 0.36 2.06 21.19
N VAL A 293 1.21 1.05 21.36
CA VAL A 293 0.88 -0.17 22.12
C VAL A 293 0.73 0.15 23.61
N GLN A 294 1.59 0.98 24.20
CA GLN A 294 1.47 1.39 25.61
C GLN A 294 0.19 2.18 25.87
N TYR A 295 -0.19 3.06 24.95
CA TYR A 295 -1.49 3.72 25.04
C TYR A 295 -2.65 2.70 25.05
N SER A 296 -2.58 1.70 24.18
CA SER A 296 -3.55 0.61 24.12
C SER A 296 -3.65 -0.15 25.43
N ASP A 297 -2.50 -0.54 26.02
CA ASP A 297 -2.45 -1.25 27.30
C ASP A 297 -2.99 -0.40 28.46
N HIS A 298 -2.65 0.90 28.50
CA HIS A 298 -3.16 1.82 29.50
C HIS A 298 -4.69 1.96 29.44
N MET A 299 -5.25 1.95 28.23
CA MET A 299 -6.71 2.03 28.02
C MET A 299 -7.41 0.67 28.18
N GLY A 300 -6.68 -0.42 28.42
CA GLY A 300 -7.22 -1.78 28.49
C GLY A 300 -7.69 -2.33 27.13
N PHE A 301 -7.16 -1.81 26.02
CA PHE A 301 -7.48 -2.28 24.68
C PHE A 301 -6.64 -3.50 24.32
N MET A 302 -7.28 -4.54 23.83
CA MET A 302 -6.56 -5.73 23.36
C MET A 302 -5.92 -5.48 22.00
N HIS A 303 -4.68 -5.96 21.86
CA HIS A 303 -3.93 -5.92 20.62
C HIS A 303 -3.13 -7.22 20.42
N VAL A 304 -2.74 -7.49 19.16
CA VAL A 304 -1.86 -8.59 18.78
C VAL A 304 -0.85 -8.09 17.77
N GLY A 305 0.43 -8.06 18.14
CA GLY A 305 1.52 -7.85 17.20
C GLY A 305 1.82 -9.11 16.42
N ARG A 306 1.79 -9.02 15.09
CA ARG A 306 1.95 -10.17 14.19
C ARG A 306 2.91 -9.88 13.03
N GLY A 307 2.96 -10.77 12.07
CA GLY A 307 3.77 -10.58 10.87
C GLY A 307 5.26 -10.66 11.13
N SER A 308 6.03 -9.84 10.39
CA SER A 308 7.49 -9.87 10.49
C SER A 308 8.03 -9.31 11.81
N GLY A 309 7.35 -8.35 12.41
CA GLY A 309 7.74 -7.74 13.69
C GLY A 309 7.84 -8.72 14.84
N ALA A 310 7.03 -9.79 14.82
CA ALA A 310 7.04 -10.84 15.83
C ALA A 310 8.29 -11.74 15.78
N ASN A 311 9.21 -11.58 14.80
CA ASN A 311 10.52 -12.25 14.80
C ASN A 311 11.57 -11.55 15.70
N SER A 312 11.23 -10.36 16.25
CA SER A 312 12.19 -9.57 17.02
C SER A 312 12.05 -9.80 18.52
N MET A 313 13.17 -10.11 19.16
CA MET A 313 13.28 -10.18 20.62
C MET A 313 13.08 -8.81 21.28
N VAL A 314 13.55 -7.74 20.64
CA VAL A 314 13.33 -6.37 21.11
C VAL A 314 11.83 -6.07 21.10
N SER A 315 11.09 -6.38 19.99
CA SER A 315 9.63 -6.22 19.92
C SER A 315 8.89 -7.00 21.01
N TYR A 316 9.35 -8.23 21.31
CA TYR A 316 8.80 -9.06 22.39
C TYR A 316 9.06 -8.46 23.78
N CYS A 317 10.26 -7.97 24.02
CA CYS A 317 10.62 -7.35 25.30
C CYS A 317 9.82 -6.07 25.56
N ILE A 318 9.66 -5.21 24.55
CA ILE A 318 8.92 -3.94 24.72
C ILE A 318 7.40 -4.07 24.58
N GLY A 319 6.88 -5.30 24.39
CA GLY A 319 5.44 -5.59 24.41
C GLY A 319 4.70 -5.37 23.09
N ILE A 320 5.40 -5.16 21.97
CA ILE A 320 4.76 -5.06 20.65
C ILE A 320 4.17 -6.41 20.23
N THR A 321 4.77 -7.51 20.63
CA THR A 321 4.29 -8.88 20.37
C THR A 321 4.38 -9.73 21.62
N ASP A 322 3.52 -10.76 21.72
CA ASP A 322 3.52 -11.74 22.81
C ASP A 322 4.16 -13.09 22.39
N ILE A 323 4.81 -13.12 21.23
CA ILE A 323 5.47 -14.32 20.72
C ILE A 323 6.95 -14.32 21.11
N CYS A 324 7.37 -15.37 21.86
CA CYS A 324 8.77 -15.55 22.21
C CYS A 324 9.57 -16.04 21.00
N PRO A 325 10.54 -15.26 20.49
CA PRO A 325 11.33 -15.67 19.32
C PRO A 325 12.27 -16.83 19.58
N LEU A 326 12.69 -17.06 20.83
CA LEU A 326 13.57 -18.19 21.19
C LEU A 326 12.78 -19.50 21.27
N GLU A 327 11.57 -19.48 21.86
CA GLU A 327 10.72 -20.67 21.97
C GLU A 327 10.41 -21.30 20.60
N LEU A 328 10.25 -20.45 19.58
CA LEU A 328 9.85 -20.85 18.24
C LEU A 328 10.99 -20.84 17.21
N ASP A 329 12.22 -20.59 17.63
CA ASP A 329 13.39 -20.44 16.73
C ASP A 329 13.10 -19.48 15.56
N LEU A 330 12.67 -18.24 15.89
CA LEU A 330 12.32 -17.24 14.88
C LEU A 330 13.55 -16.45 14.42
N TYR A 331 13.59 -16.16 13.13
CA TYR A 331 14.69 -15.48 12.46
C TYR A 331 14.51 -13.96 12.43
N PHE A 332 15.36 -13.22 13.16
CA PHE A 332 15.38 -11.75 13.16
C PHE A 332 15.77 -11.17 11.78
N GLU A 333 16.69 -11.82 11.09
CA GLU A 333 17.21 -11.39 9.80
C GLU A 333 16.13 -11.32 8.72
N ARG A 334 15.03 -12.05 8.90
CA ARG A 334 13.83 -11.92 8.05
C ARG A 334 13.08 -10.60 8.30
N PHE A 335 13.09 -10.09 9.51
CA PHE A 335 12.48 -8.83 9.89
C PHE A 335 13.43 -7.67 9.54
N LEU A 336 14.65 -7.70 10.05
CA LEU A 336 15.69 -6.71 9.83
C LEU A 336 17.04 -7.35 9.52
N ASN A 337 17.73 -6.84 8.51
CA ASN A 337 19.11 -7.16 8.19
C ASN A 337 19.82 -5.90 7.69
N LEU A 338 21.15 -5.88 7.74
CA LEU A 338 21.97 -4.71 7.42
C LEU A 338 21.87 -4.22 5.95
N ASN A 339 21.34 -5.05 5.06
CA ASN A 339 21.13 -4.70 3.64
C ASN A 339 19.74 -4.06 3.40
N ARG A 340 18.89 -3.99 4.42
CA ARG A 340 17.57 -3.39 4.32
C ARG A 340 17.68 -1.86 4.39
N LYS A 341 17.15 -1.18 3.38
CA LYS A 341 17.16 0.29 3.29
C LYS A 341 15.88 0.92 3.86
N THR A 342 14.80 0.17 3.93
CA THR A 342 13.49 0.66 4.38
C THR A 342 13.20 0.21 5.80
N PRO A 343 12.47 1.00 6.61
CA PRO A 343 12.01 0.60 7.93
C PRO A 343 11.20 -0.69 7.92
N PRO A 344 11.10 -1.36 9.06
CA PRO A 344 10.31 -2.58 9.17
C PRO A 344 8.82 -2.30 9.24
N ASP A 345 8.01 -3.18 8.66
CA ASP A 345 6.56 -3.19 8.83
C ASP A 345 6.18 -3.82 10.17
N PHE A 346 5.53 -3.05 11.03
CA PHE A 346 4.84 -3.56 12.20
C PHE A 346 3.35 -3.72 11.90
N ASP A 347 2.90 -4.95 11.90
CA ASP A 347 1.48 -5.29 11.81
C ASP A 347 0.93 -5.47 13.22
N VAL A 348 0.08 -4.56 13.67
CA VAL A 348 -0.61 -4.70 14.96
C VAL A 348 -2.11 -4.67 14.74
N ASP A 349 -2.77 -5.72 15.24
CA ASP A 349 -4.23 -5.85 15.19
C ASP A 349 -4.83 -5.40 16.54
N TRP A 350 -5.88 -4.60 16.48
CA TRP A 350 -6.71 -4.22 17.63
C TRP A 350 -8.11 -4.78 17.50
N SER A 351 -8.86 -4.83 18.60
CA SER A 351 -10.30 -5.03 18.51
C SER A 351 -10.92 -3.97 17.62
N TRP A 352 -11.84 -4.37 16.75
CA TRP A 352 -12.53 -3.48 15.83
C TRP A 352 -13.25 -2.31 16.54
N GLN A 353 -13.65 -2.51 17.78
CA GLN A 353 -14.30 -1.52 18.63
C GLN A 353 -13.33 -0.41 19.12
N ASN A 354 -12.05 -0.74 19.28
CA ASN A 354 -11.06 0.15 19.88
C ASN A 354 -10.12 0.81 18.84
N ARG A 355 -10.11 0.33 17.60
CA ARG A 355 -9.20 0.81 16.55
C ARG A 355 -9.31 2.33 16.34
N ASP A 356 -10.54 2.86 16.29
CA ASP A 356 -10.74 4.28 16.00
C ASP A 356 -10.19 5.17 17.15
N ALA A 357 -10.27 4.74 18.40
CA ALA A 357 -9.64 5.42 19.53
C ALA A 357 -8.09 5.43 19.45
N ILE A 358 -7.48 4.34 18.91
CA ILE A 358 -6.05 4.29 18.62
C ILE A 358 -5.69 5.29 17.50
N LEU A 359 -6.49 5.35 16.45
CA LEU A 359 -6.29 6.32 15.36
C LEU A 359 -6.36 7.76 15.87
N GLU A 360 -7.38 8.10 16.66
CA GLU A 360 -7.51 9.43 17.28
C GLU A 360 -6.31 9.77 18.17
N TYR A 361 -5.78 8.78 18.92
CA TYR A 361 -4.57 8.97 19.71
C TYR A 361 -3.38 9.32 18.82
N ILE A 362 -3.17 8.59 17.71
CA ILE A 362 -2.05 8.82 16.78
C ILE A 362 -2.14 10.24 16.20
N PHE A 363 -3.30 10.65 15.70
CA PHE A 363 -3.50 11.99 15.15
C PHE A 363 -3.30 13.09 16.20
N ARG A 364 -3.71 12.87 17.45
CA ARG A 364 -3.51 13.83 18.56
C ARG A 364 -2.05 13.89 18.99
N LYS A 365 -1.36 12.73 19.10
CA LYS A 365 0.01 12.62 19.62
C LYS A 365 1.04 13.16 18.64
N TYR A 366 0.91 12.78 17.37
CA TYR A 366 1.92 13.10 16.34
C TYR A 366 1.58 14.34 15.52
N GLY A 367 0.39 14.91 15.71
CA GLY A 367 -0.07 16.13 15.05
C GLY A 367 -0.82 15.88 13.73
N LYS A 368 -1.92 16.59 13.55
CA LYS A 368 -2.80 16.45 12.37
C LYS A 368 -2.08 16.80 11.05
N ASP A 369 -1.10 17.70 11.11
CA ASP A 369 -0.34 18.13 9.94
C ASP A 369 0.70 17.09 9.48
N HIS A 370 1.04 16.14 10.36
CA HIS A 370 2.08 15.14 10.15
C HIS A 370 1.54 13.73 9.94
N VAL A 371 0.23 13.53 10.10
CA VAL A 371 -0.40 12.22 10.06
C VAL A 371 -1.49 12.16 8.99
N ALA A 372 -1.46 11.14 8.14
CA ALA A 372 -2.56 10.81 7.24
C ALA A 372 -2.56 9.32 6.92
N PHE A 373 -3.70 8.80 6.45
CA PHE A 373 -3.74 7.47 5.84
C PHE A 373 -3.16 7.48 4.43
N CYS A 374 -2.60 6.35 4.00
CA CYS A 374 -2.33 6.13 2.59
C CYS A 374 -3.64 6.18 1.80
N GLY A 375 -3.60 6.74 0.62
CA GLY A 375 -4.64 6.58 -0.37
C GLY A 375 -4.62 5.19 -0.99
N THR A 376 -5.67 4.85 -1.70
CA THR A 376 -5.76 3.65 -2.53
C THR A 376 -6.56 3.99 -3.78
N ASN A 377 -6.01 3.71 -4.94
CA ASN A 377 -6.73 3.85 -6.20
C ASN A 377 -7.63 2.62 -6.41
N VAL A 378 -8.94 2.85 -6.41
CA VAL A 378 -9.92 1.83 -6.78
C VAL A 378 -10.05 1.85 -8.30
N GLU A 379 -9.61 0.78 -8.93
CA GLU A 379 -9.66 0.62 -10.38
C GLU A 379 -11.04 0.18 -10.87
N PHE A 380 -11.33 0.50 -12.11
CA PHE A 380 -12.44 -0.14 -12.82
C PHE A 380 -12.18 -1.64 -12.96
N LYS A 381 -13.13 -2.48 -12.51
CA LYS A 381 -13.07 -3.94 -12.60
C LYS A 381 -14.23 -4.47 -13.43
N TYR A 382 -14.05 -5.63 -14.04
CA TYR A 382 -14.97 -6.23 -15.01
C TYR A 382 -16.47 -5.99 -14.73
N LYS A 383 -16.95 -6.31 -13.53
CA LYS A 383 -18.38 -6.13 -13.17
C LYS A 383 -18.80 -4.66 -13.09
N SER A 384 -17.93 -3.79 -12.56
CA SER A 384 -18.21 -2.35 -12.47
C SER A 384 -18.14 -1.67 -13.83
N ILE A 385 -17.23 -2.11 -14.71
CA ILE A 385 -17.10 -1.61 -16.08
C ILE A 385 -18.42 -1.77 -16.83
N PHE A 386 -18.97 -3.01 -16.90
CA PHE A 386 -20.21 -3.25 -17.61
C PHE A 386 -21.36 -2.39 -17.07
N ARG A 387 -21.42 -2.23 -15.75
CA ARG A 387 -22.44 -1.45 -15.11
C ARG A 387 -22.33 0.03 -15.44
N GLU A 388 -21.13 0.62 -15.28
CA GLU A 388 -20.96 2.07 -15.44
C GLU A 388 -20.97 2.48 -16.93
N VAL A 389 -20.24 1.77 -17.79
CA VAL A 389 -20.24 2.05 -19.23
C VAL A 389 -21.61 1.78 -19.84
N GLY A 390 -22.26 0.66 -19.48
CA GLY A 390 -23.59 0.35 -20.01
C GLY A 390 -24.68 1.34 -19.59
N LYS A 391 -24.60 1.90 -18.37
CA LYS A 391 -25.48 3.00 -17.95
C LYS A 391 -25.28 4.24 -18.82
N ALA A 392 -24.02 4.62 -19.11
CA ALA A 392 -23.70 5.75 -19.96
C ALA A 392 -24.29 5.59 -21.37
N PHE A 393 -24.41 4.35 -21.87
CA PHE A 393 -25.09 4.01 -23.13
C PHE A 393 -26.61 3.81 -22.98
N GLY A 394 -27.17 3.92 -21.77
CA GLY A 394 -28.60 3.85 -21.51
C GLY A 394 -29.18 2.45 -21.36
N LEU A 395 -28.35 1.43 -21.07
CA LEU A 395 -28.83 0.07 -20.84
C LEU A 395 -29.54 -0.04 -19.48
N PRO A 396 -30.73 -0.69 -19.44
CA PRO A 396 -31.45 -0.96 -18.20
C PRO A 396 -30.65 -1.88 -17.25
N LYS A 397 -30.95 -1.78 -15.95
CA LYS A 397 -30.25 -2.55 -14.92
C LYS A 397 -30.34 -4.08 -15.14
N GLU A 398 -31.52 -4.56 -15.55
CA GLU A 398 -31.76 -6.00 -15.80
C GLU A 398 -30.88 -6.53 -16.93
N GLU A 399 -30.67 -5.74 -17.99
CA GLU A 399 -29.76 -6.12 -19.08
C GLU A 399 -28.31 -6.10 -18.63
N LEU A 400 -27.91 -5.09 -17.83
CA LEU A 400 -26.56 -5.01 -17.27
C LEU A 400 -26.21 -6.18 -16.34
N ASP A 401 -27.15 -6.56 -15.49
CA ASP A 401 -26.99 -7.71 -14.58
C ASP A 401 -26.89 -9.04 -15.36
N ALA A 402 -27.67 -9.16 -16.45
CA ALA A 402 -27.61 -10.32 -17.34
C ALA A 402 -26.29 -10.39 -18.13
N LEU A 403 -25.70 -9.25 -18.51
CA LEU A 403 -24.44 -9.15 -19.21
C LEU A 403 -23.25 -9.49 -18.31
N ALA A 404 -23.23 -9.01 -17.07
CA ALA A 404 -22.14 -9.21 -16.13
C ALA A 404 -21.87 -10.69 -15.76
N GLY A 405 -22.80 -11.57 -16.07
CA GLY A 405 -22.71 -13.01 -15.80
C GLY A 405 -22.37 -13.90 -16.99
N LYS A 406 -22.26 -13.36 -18.22
CA LYS A 406 -22.08 -14.16 -19.44
C LYS A 406 -20.72 -13.93 -20.10
N PRO A 407 -20.13 -14.98 -20.72
CA PRO A 407 -18.93 -14.82 -21.56
C PRO A 407 -19.24 -13.97 -22.79
N MET A 408 -18.26 -13.20 -23.25
CA MET A 408 -18.34 -12.26 -24.37
C MET A 408 -18.87 -12.81 -25.70
N THR A 409 -18.54 -14.05 -26.00
CA THR A 409 -18.89 -14.73 -27.26
C THR A 409 -20.40 -14.93 -27.49
N GLN A 410 -21.24 -14.65 -26.49
CA GLN A 410 -22.70 -14.78 -26.57
C GLN A 410 -23.45 -13.45 -26.83
N HIS A 411 -22.71 -12.36 -27.07
CA HIS A 411 -23.29 -11.00 -27.20
C HIS A 411 -23.04 -10.33 -28.55
N ASP A 412 -22.60 -11.08 -29.55
CA ASP A 412 -22.11 -10.54 -30.84
C ASP A 412 -23.14 -9.79 -31.69
N ASP A 413 -24.43 -9.93 -31.45
CA ASP A 413 -25.49 -9.35 -32.29
C ASP A 413 -25.96 -7.95 -31.88
N ASN A 414 -25.63 -7.47 -30.65
CA ASN A 414 -26.05 -6.14 -30.20
C ASN A 414 -24.89 -5.14 -30.30
N SER A 415 -25.10 -4.09 -31.12
CA SER A 415 -24.08 -3.04 -31.34
C SER A 415 -23.67 -2.30 -30.08
N VAL A 416 -24.61 -2.07 -29.12
CA VAL A 416 -24.32 -1.39 -27.85
C VAL A 416 -23.46 -2.27 -26.96
N PHE A 417 -23.71 -3.56 -26.95
CA PHE A 417 -22.88 -4.48 -26.16
C PHE A 417 -21.45 -4.56 -26.66
N ARG A 418 -21.25 -4.51 -27.99
CA ARG A 418 -19.89 -4.41 -28.56
C ARG A 418 -19.17 -3.15 -28.11
N LEU A 419 -19.85 -2.00 -28.10
CA LEU A 419 -19.27 -0.72 -27.61
C LEU A 419 -18.94 -0.78 -26.12
N VAL A 420 -19.87 -1.28 -25.28
CA VAL A 420 -19.62 -1.45 -23.83
C VAL A 420 -18.40 -2.32 -23.59
N HIS A 421 -18.24 -3.36 -24.39
CA HIS A 421 -17.09 -4.25 -24.29
C HIS A 421 -15.78 -3.62 -24.78
N GLN A 422 -15.81 -2.96 -25.93
CA GLN A 422 -14.66 -2.27 -26.52
C GLN A 422 -14.10 -1.22 -25.53
N TYR A 423 -14.95 -0.29 -25.09
CA TYR A 423 -14.53 0.76 -24.15
C TYR A 423 -14.29 0.22 -22.75
N GLY A 424 -15.03 -0.82 -22.35
CA GLY A 424 -14.79 -1.49 -21.08
C GLY A 424 -13.40 -2.12 -20.99
N LYS A 425 -12.90 -2.69 -22.07
CA LYS A 425 -11.55 -3.23 -22.15
C LYS A 425 -10.47 -2.15 -22.01
N LEU A 426 -10.71 -0.96 -22.56
CA LEU A 426 -9.80 0.19 -22.40
C LEU A 426 -9.78 0.69 -20.96
N LEU A 427 -10.91 0.62 -20.24
CA LEU A 427 -11.03 1.05 -18.84
C LEU A 427 -10.46 0.05 -17.83
N GLU A 428 -10.10 -1.16 -18.25
CA GLU A 428 -9.52 -2.14 -17.32
C GLU A 428 -8.24 -1.58 -16.70
N LYS A 429 -8.19 -1.54 -15.34
CA LYS A 429 -7.11 -0.96 -14.52
C LYS A 429 -7.05 0.57 -14.49
N TYR A 430 -7.97 1.30 -15.14
CA TYR A 430 -8.04 2.75 -14.95
C TYR A 430 -8.50 3.08 -13.53
N PRO A 431 -7.93 4.12 -12.88
CA PRO A 431 -8.41 4.59 -11.59
C PRO A 431 -9.82 5.18 -11.75
N ASN A 432 -10.75 4.72 -10.90
CA ASN A 432 -12.13 5.18 -10.89
C ASN A 432 -12.40 6.17 -9.76
N GLN A 433 -11.90 5.85 -8.58
CA GLN A 433 -12.04 6.69 -7.40
C GLN A 433 -10.89 6.46 -6.43
N ARG A 434 -10.63 7.44 -5.57
CA ARG A 434 -9.71 7.30 -4.45
C ARG A 434 -10.45 6.85 -3.21
N SER A 435 -9.79 6.02 -2.42
CA SER A 435 -10.32 5.47 -1.18
C SER A 435 -9.23 5.46 -0.11
N MET A 436 -9.63 5.27 1.12
CA MET A 436 -8.71 5.12 2.25
C MET A 436 -8.11 3.71 2.25
N HIS A 437 -6.80 3.60 2.41
CA HIS A 437 -6.14 2.32 2.70
C HIS A 437 -6.67 1.74 4.00
N SER A 438 -6.82 0.42 4.06
CA SER A 438 -7.51 -0.25 5.18
C SER A 438 -6.81 -0.07 6.55
N CYS A 439 -5.50 0.14 6.57
CA CYS A 439 -4.70 0.14 7.81
C CYS A 439 -3.49 1.07 7.81
N GLY A 440 -2.94 1.42 6.64
CA GLY A 440 -1.67 2.12 6.55
C GLY A 440 -1.74 3.59 6.91
N ILE A 441 -1.07 3.98 7.99
CA ILE A 441 -0.92 5.37 8.45
C ILE A 441 0.50 5.83 8.20
N LEU A 442 0.64 7.03 7.69
CA LEU A 442 1.90 7.74 7.53
C LEU A 442 2.10 8.71 8.69
N ILE A 443 3.31 8.73 9.24
CA ILE A 443 3.73 9.71 10.26
C ILE A 443 5.01 10.36 9.75
N SER A 444 4.91 11.60 9.28
CA SER A 444 6.00 12.32 8.63
C SER A 444 6.77 13.24 9.58
N GLU A 445 8.04 13.50 9.27
CA GLU A 445 8.86 14.48 9.98
C GLU A 445 8.42 15.91 9.67
N GLU A 446 8.27 16.22 8.39
CA GLU A 446 7.76 17.49 7.90
C GLU A 446 6.24 17.42 7.71
N PRO A 447 5.54 18.57 7.62
CA PRO A 447 4.11 18.55 7.30
C PRO A 447 3.82 17.72 6.07
N ILE A 448 2.83 16.83 6.16
CA ILE A 448 2.52 15.85 5.12
C ILE A 448 2.07 16.53 3.80
N THR A 449 1.58 17.77 3.90
CA THR A 449 1.23 18.61 2.75
C THR A 449 2.46 19.03 1.91
N ASN A 450 3.69 18.87 2.41
CA ASN A 450 4.88 19.02 1.58
C ASN A 450 5.01 17.92 0.52
N TYR A 451 4.27 16.81 0.68
CA TYR A 451 4.34 15.63 -0.18
C TYR A 451 3.02 15.36 -0.93
N SER A 452 1.86 15.66 -0.34
CA SER A 452 0.55 15.39 -0.92
C SER A 452 -0.49 16.39 -0.45
N ALA A 453 -1.44 16.72 -1.30
CA ALA A 453 -2.71 17.23 -0.80
C ALA A 453 -3.45 16.12 -0.06
N LEU A 454 -4.30 16.51 0.90
CA LEU A 454 -5.14 15.61 1.68
C LEU A 454 -6.59 15.66 1.20
N GLU A 455 -7.28 14.56 1.38
CA GLU A 455 -8.72 14.42 1.15
C GLU A 455 -9.39 13.84 2.39
N MET A 456 -10.64 14.24 2.64
CA MET A 456 -11.41 13.77 3.80
C MET A 456 -12.50 12.80 3.36
N PRO A 457 -12.25 11.47 3.39
CA PRO A 457 -13.28 10.49 3.11
C PRO A 457 -14.35 10.45 4.23
N PRO A 458 -15.52 9.83 3.99
CA PRO A 458 -16.64 9.78 4.95
C PRO A 458 -16.30 9.21 6.33
N LYS A 459 -15.19 8.49 6.47
CA LYS A 459 -14.71 7.96 7.76
C LYS A 459 -14.10 9.03 8.70
N GLY A 460 -13.87 10.24 8.22
CA GLY A 460 -13.40 11.37 9.04
C GLY A 460 -11.90 11.36 9.36
N PHE A 461 -11.09 10.57 8.65
CA PHE A 461 -9.63 10.60 8.73
C PHE A 461 -9.02 11.01 7.39
N PRO A 462 -8.07 11.96 7.36
CA PRO A 462 -7.48 12.44 6.13
C PRO A 462 -6.62 11.36 5.46
N ILE A 463 -6.64 11.35 4.13
CA ILE A 463 -5.83 10.48 3.27
C ILE A 463 -4.92 11.31 2.38
N VAL A 464 -3.73 10.80 2.06
CA VAL A 464 -2.89 11.33 0.98
C VAL A 464 -3.45 10.92 -0.39
N GLN A 465 -3.12 11.66 -1.44
CA GLN A 465 -3.60 11.40 -2.79
C GLN A 465 -2.86 10.28 -3.53
N PHE A 466 -1.79 9.74 -2.98
CA PHE A 466 -1.04 8.62 -3.53
C PHE A 466 -1.25 7.33 -2.74
N ASP A 467 -0.91 6.21 -3.34
CA ASP A 467 -1.01 4.88 -2.72
C ASP A 467 0.24 4.51 -1.89
N MET A 468 0.20 3.32 -1.28
CA MET A 468 1.31 2.83 -0.46
C MET A 468 2.61 2.60 -1.24
N HIS A 469 2.54 2.31 -2.55
CA HIS A 469 3.73 2.08 -3.36
C HIS A 469 4.45 3.39 -3.63
N THR A 470 3.72 4.42 -4.00
CA THR A 470 4.27 5.77 -4.14
C THR A 470 4.79 6.29 -2.80
N ALA A 471 4.06 6.05 -1.69
CA ALA A 471 4.53 6.40 -0.34
C ALA A 471 5.91 5.79 -0.05
N GLU A 472 6.05 4.46 -0.21
CA GLU A 472 7.33 3.75 -0.02
C GLU A 472 8.44 4.33 -0.91
N GLU A 473 8.14 4.61 -2.17
CA GLU A 473 9.10 5.15 -3.14
C GLU A 473 9.62 6.54 -2.79
N ILE A 474 8.77 7.41 -2.23
CA ILE A 474 9.19 8.75 -1.77
C ILE A 474 9.83 8.75 -0.38
N GLY A 475 9.93 7.59 0.26
CA GLY A 475 10.55 7.42 1.58
C GLY A 475 9.60 7.62 2.76
N LEU A 476 8.28 7.46 2.56
CA LEU A 476 7.27 7.41 3.61
C LEU A 476 6.78 5.97 3.80
N GLU A 477 7.26 5.31 4.83
CA GLU A 477 6.81 3.98 5.22
C GLU A 477 5.58 4.08 6.13
N LYS A 478 4.65 3.15 5.96
CA LYS A 478 3.40 3.12 6.71
C LYS A 478 3.51 2.34 8.02
N PHE A 479 2.69 2.70 8.97
CA PHE A 479 2.37 1.91 10.16
C PHE A 479 1.02 1.23 9.94
N ASP A 480 0.94 -0.09 10.08
CA ASP A 480 -0.29 -0.83 9.85
C ASP A 480 -1.12 -0.97 11.14
N ILE A 481 -2.14 -0.12 11.26
CA ILE A 481 -3.10 -0.11 12.36
C ILE A 481 -4.33 -0.89 11.92
N LEU A 482 -4.32 -2.18 12.24
CA LEU A 482 -5.32 -3.13 11.77
C LEU A 482 -6.46 -3.31 12.78
N SER A 483 -7.55 -3.92 12.33
CA SER A 483 -8.63 -4.31 13.23
C SER A 483 -9.13 -5.71 12.92
N GLN A 484 -9.54 -6.43 13.95
CA GLN A 484 -10.15 -7.73 13.79
C GLN A 484 -11.29 -7.98 14.79
N ARG A 485 -12.25 -8.80 14.37
CA ARG A 485 -13.41 -9.14 15.18
C ARG A 485 -13.08 -10.16 16.27
N GLY A 486 -12.13 -11.07 16.04
CA GLY A 486 -11.73 -12.09 17.01
C GLY A 486 -11.30 -11.49 18.35
N LEU A 487 -10.47 -10.46 18.33
CA LEU A 487 -10.09 -9.73 19.54
C LEU A 487 -11.29 -9.06 20.23
N GLY A 488 -12.27 -8.56 19.47
CA GLY A 488 -13.51 -8.03 20.00
C GLY A 488 -14.30 -9.11 20.75
N THR A 489 -14.49 -10.27 20.14
CA THR A 489 -15.17 -11.42 20.77
C THR A 489 -14.46 -11.85 22.08
N ILE A 490 -13.13 -11.94 22.07
CA ILE A 490 -12.35 -12.31 23.27
C ILE A 490 -12.58 -11.26 24.37
N LYS A 491 -12.41 -9.96 24.04
CA LYS A 491 -12.61 -8.86 24.97
C LYS A 491 -14.01 -8.87 25.59
N ASP A 492 -15.05 -8.89 24.74
CA ASP A 492 -16.43 -8.86 25.19
C ASP A 492 -16.78 -10.08 26.07
N THR A 493 -16.18 -11.24 25.76
CA THR A 493 -16.35 -12.45 26.57
C THR A 493 -15.73 -12.28 27.96
N VAL A 494 -14.49 -11.76 28.04
CA VAL A 494 -13.80 -11.53 29.32
C VAL A 494 -14.56 -10.50 30.17
N GLU A 495 -15.06 -9.42 29.56
CA GLU A 495 -15.86 -8.40 30.24
C GLU A 495 -17.20 -9.00 30.74
N LEU A 496 -17.88 -9.81 29.92
CA LEU A 496 -19.13 -10.47 30.30
C LEU A 496 -18.93 -11.46 31.46
N ILE A 497 -17.85 -12.22 31.47
CA ILE A 497 -17.49 -13.12 32.57
C ILE A 497 -17.26 -12.32 33.86
N LYS A 498 -16.53 -11.21 33.79
CA LYS A 498 -16.32 -10.34 34.94
C LYS A 498 -17.62 -9.78 35.45
N GLU A 499 -18.49 -9.29 34.58
CA GLU A 499 -19.80 -8.73 34.94
C GLU A 499 -20.75 -9.78 35.56
N LYS A 500 -20.85 -10.96 34.94
CA LYS A 500 -21.85 -11.98 35.34
C LYS A 500 -21.36 -12.93 36.44
N ARG A 501 -20.05 -13.20 36.51
CA ARG A 501 -19.48 -14.16 37.47
C ARG A 501 -18.55 -13.53 38.50
N GLY A 502 -18.14 -12.26 38.35
CA GLY A 502 -17.16 -11.60 39.21
C GLY A 502 -15.74 -12.13 39.07
N ILE A 503 -15.46 -12.91 37.97
CA ILE A 503 -14.15 -13.53 37.70
C ILE A 503 -13.35 -12.61 36.78
N THR A 504 -12.15 -12.21 37.23
CA THR A 504 -11.20 -11.49 36.37
C THR A 504 -10.25 -12.49 35.72
N ILE A 505 -10.18 -12.52 34.39
CA ILE A 505 -9.30 -13.38 33.59
C ILE A 505 -8.23 -12.51 32.96
N ASP A 506 -6.96 -12.78 33.24
CA ASP A 506 -5.85 -12.27 32.43
C ASP A 506 -5.63 -13.17 31.21
N ILE A 507 -6.31 -12.81 30.12
CA ILE A 507 -6.24 -13.61 28.89
C ILE A 507 -4.89 -13.46 28.17
N LYS A 508 -4.05 -12.47 28.55
CA LYS A 508 -2.68 -12.32 28.03
C LYS A 508 -1.70 -13.29 28.69
N ASP A 509 -2.04 -13.87 29.84
CA ASP A 509 -1.24 -14.92 30.47
C ASP A 509 -1.28 -16.17 29.59
N THR A 510 -0.25 -16.31 28.75
CA THR A 510 -0.12 -17.44 27.82
C THR A 510 0.07 -18.78 28.53
N ALA A 511 0.49 -18.78 29.78
CA ALA A 511 0.61 -20.01 30.59
C ALA A 511 -0.75 -20.62 30.91
N ILE A 512 -1.79 -19.78 30.98
CA ILE A 512 -3.17 -20.24 31.25
C ILE A 512 -3.81 -20.88 29.99
N SER A 513 -3.48 -20.40 28.80
CA SER A 513 -4.15 -20.78 27.57
C SER A 513 -3.38 -21.74 26.65
N LYS A 514 -2.05 -21.66 26.61
CA LYS A 514 -1.22 -22.56 25.80
C LYS A 514 -1.13 -23.95 26.44
N ASP A 515 -1.29 -24.98 25.63
CA ASP A 515 -1.14 -26.39 25.98
C ASP A 515 -2.03 -26.89 27.15
N GLU A 516 -3.13 -26.17 27.41
CA GLU A 516 -4.12 -26.59 28.39
C GLU A 516 -4.85 -27.86 27.92
N THR A 517 -4.91 -28.91 28.76
CA THR A 517 -5.35 -30.26 28.39
C THR A 517 -6.73 -30.31 27.74
N LYS A 518 -7.72 -29.62 28.30
CA LYS A 518 -9.08 -29.64 27.72
C LYS A 518 -9.13 -28.87 26.39
N CYS A 519 -8.37 -27.79 26.25
CA CYS A 519 -8.27 -27.08 24.98
C CYS A 519 -7.65 -27.99 23.91
N ASN A 520 -6.60 -28.74 24.26
CA ASN A 520 -5.97 -29.70 23.36
C ASN A 520 -6.91 -30.84 22.96
N GLU A 521 -7.75 -31.34 23.87
CA GLU A 521 -8.82 -32.29 23.54
C GLU A 521 -9.80 -31.71 22.51
N PHE A 522 -10.27 -30.46 22.71
CA PHE A 522 -11.19 -29.79 21.78
C PHE A 522 -10.53 -29.55 20.41
N LEU A 523 -9.25 -29.17 20.37
CA LEU A 523 -8.48 -29.05 19.13
C LEU A 523 -8.43 -30.36 18.37
N SER A 524 -8.05 -31.46 19.06
CA SER A 524 -7.83 -32.77 18.45
C SER A 524 -9.07 -33.34 17.76
N ILE A 525 -10.26 -33.03 18.28
CA ILE A 525 -11.54 -33.45 17.72
C ILE A 525 -12.22 -32.36 16.87
N GLY A 526 -11.58 -31.18 16.68
CA GLY A 526 -12.07 -30.07 15.85
C GLY A 526 -13.33 -29.40 16.38
N LYS A 527 -13.55 -29.33 17.69
CA LYS A 527 -14.67 -28.62 18.34
C LYS A 527 -14.37 -27.13 18.50
N THR A 528 -14.07 -26.44 17.38
CA THR A 528 -13.54 -25.07 17.36
C THR A 528 -14.44 -24.05 16.62
N ILE A 529 -15.76 -24.31 16.51
CA ILE A 529 -16.73 -23.37 15.94
C ILE A 529 -16.77 -22.11 16.81
N GLY A 530 -16.77 -20.92 16.17
CA GLY A 530 -16.71 -19.60 16.82
C GLY A 530 -15.32 -19.17 17.27
N CYS A 531 -14.32 -20.08 17.32
CA CYS A 531 -12.97 -19.72 17.71
C CYS A 531 -12.23 -19.06 16.55
N PHE A 532 -11.56 -17.97 16.85
CA PHE A 532 -10.77 -17.20 15.89
C PHE A 532 -9.85 -18.10 15.06
N TYR A 533 -9.87 -17.92 13.74
CA TYR A 533 -9.03 -18.57 12.73
C TYR A 533 -9.19 -20.09 12.58
N ILE A 534 -9.68 -20.81 13.59
CA ILE A 534 -9.75 -22.29 13.62
C ILE A 534 -11.18 -22.86 13.46
N GLU A 535 -12.17 -22.02 13.15
CA GLU A 535 -13.56 -22.42 13.04
C GLU A 535 -13.94 -23.01 11.68
N SER A 536 -13.19 -22.73 10.61
CA SER A 536 -13.58 -23.13 9.25
C SER A 536 -13.67 -24.66 9.10
N PRO A 537 -14.59 -25.20 8.27
CA PRO A 537 -14.70 -26.65 8.05
C PRO A 537 -13.39 -27.29 7.60
N ALA A 538 -12.59 -26.59 6.76
CA ALA A 538 -11.30 -27.06 6.30
C ALA A 538 -10.30 -27.18 7.45
N MET A 539 -10.20 -26.14 8.29
CA MET A 539 -9.30 -26.13 9.44
C MET A 539 -9.69 -27.18 10.47
N ARG A 540 -10.97 -27.27 10.82
CA ARG A 540 -11.50 -28.31 11.72
C ARG A 540 -11.21 -29.73 11.22
N GLY A 541 -11.32 -29.93 9.89
CA GLY A 541 -10.95 -31.22 9.26
C GLY A 541 -9.46 -31.51 9.35
N LEU A 542 -8.61 -30.50 9.19
CA LEU A 542 -7.17 -30.62 9.32
C LEU A 542 -6.74 -30.94 10.77
N LEU A 543 -7.26 -30.19 11.75
CA LEU A 543 -6.98 -30.41 13.18
C LEU A 543 -7.29 -31.86 13.61
N ARG A 544 -8.42 -32.43 13.16
CA ARG A 544 -8.77 -33.85 13.41
C ARG A 544 -7.78 -34.82 12.78
N ARG A 545 -7.34 -34.56 11.53
CA ARG A 545 -6.39 -35.44 10.84
C ARG A 545 -5.01 -35.41 11.49
N LEU A 546 -4.60 -34.26 12.02
CA LEU A 546 -3.36 -34.09 12.76
C LEU A 546 -3.45 -34.57 14.21
N LYS A 547 -4.66 -34.79 14.73
CA LYS A 547 -4.90 -34.98 16.17
C LYS A 547 -4.23 -33.87 16.98
N CYS A 548 -4.44 -32.63 16.55
CA CYS A 548 -3.73 -31.45 17.05
C CYS A 548 -3.90 -31.31 18.56
N ASP A 549 -2.85 -31.51 19.32
CA ASP A 549 -2.82 -31.62 20.79
C ASP A 549 -1.85 -30.66 21.47
N ASN A 550 -1.25 -29.75 20.69
CA ASN A 550 -0.31 -28.75 21.23
C ASN A 550 -0.16 -27.52 20.34
N TYR A 551 0.41 -26.46 20.91
CA TYR A 551 0.60 -25.18 20.27
C TYR A 551 1.43 -25.25 18.98
N LYS A 552 2.54 -25.98 18.97
CA LYS A 552 3.43 -26.05 17.78
C LYS A 552 2.74 -26.71 16.58
N VAL A 553 1.96 -27.75 16.83
CA VAL A 553 1.16 -28.40 15.77
C VAL A 553 0.07 -27.46 15.25
N LEU A 554 -0.53 -26.63 16.11
CA LEU A 554 -1.49 -25.61 15.68
C LEU A 554 -0.83 -24.54 14.79
N VAL A 555 0.36 -24.07 15.14
CA VAL A 555 1.16 -23.13 14.32
C VAL A 555 1.42 -23.72 12.93
N ALA A 556 1.84 -24.99 12.86
CA ALA A 556 2.05 -25.68 11.58
C ALA A 556 0.74 -25.84 10.79
N ALA A 557 -0.35 -26.28 11.45
CA ALA A 557 -1.66 -26.41 10.84
C ALA A 557 -2.15 -25.10 10.20
N SER A 558 -1.94 -23.97 10.89
CA SER A 558 -2.28 -22.64 10.42
C SER A 558 -1.51 -22.23 9.14
N SER A 559 -0.34 -22.78 8.93
CA SER A 559 0.52 -22.51 7.77
C SER A 559 0.21 -23.42 6.58
N ILE A 560 -0.07 -24.72 6.83
CA ILE A 560 -0.28 -25.70 5.74
C ILE A 560 -1.68 -25.70 5.14
N ILE A 561 -2.67 -25.08 5.79
CA ILE A 561 -4.08 -25.02 5.30
C ILE A 561 -4.24 -24.16 4.04
N ARG A 562 -3.20 -23.53 3.52
CA ARG A 562 -3.23 -22.61 2.40
C ARG A 562 -3.42 -23.33 1.05
N PRO A 563 -4.13 -22.68 0.08
CA PRO A 563 -4.40 -23.30 -1.23
C PRO A 563 -3.16 -23.82 -1.95
N GLY A 564 -2.06 -23.07 -2.00
CA GLY A 564 -0.82 -23.47 -2.67
C GLY A 564 -0.16 -24.69 -2.03
N VAL A 565 -0.04 -24.72 -0.71
CA VAL A 565 0.52 -25.87 0.03
C VAL A 565 -0.37 -27.11 -0.08
N ALA A 566 -1.70 -26.90 -0.11
CA ALA A 566 -2.64 -28.00 -0.30
C ALA A 566 -2.56 -28.60 -1.72
N GLN A 567 -2.41 -27.76 -2.74
CA GLN A 567 -2.30 -28.19 -4.15
C GLN A 567 -0.96 -28.89 -4.47
N SER A 568 0.13 -28.47 -3.85
CA SER A 568 1.46 -29.08 -4.05
C SER A 568 1.60 -30.51 -3.48
N GLY A 569 0.63 -30.97 -2.71
CA GLY A 569 0.67 -32.28 -2.04
C GLY A 569 1.41 -32.27 -0.69
N MET A 570 2.11 -31.19 -0.33
CA MET A 570 2.87 -31.07 0.91
C MET A 570 2.02 -31.20 2.18
N MET A 571 0.77 -30.71 2.14
CA MET A 571 -0.17 -30.88 3.26
C MET A 571 -0.48 -32.36 3.52
N LYS A 572 -0.64 -33.19 2.48
CA LYS A 572 -0.89 -34.64 2.63
C LYS A 572 0.34 -35.33 3.22
N GLU A 573 1.49 -34.94 2.72
CA GLU A 573 2.78 -35.51 3.18
C GLU A 573 3.06 -35.11 4.63
N TYR A 574 2.80 -33.85 5.04
CA TYR A 574 2.92 -33.41 6.42
C TYR A 574 2.01 -34.23 7.35
N ILE A 575 0.73 -34.41 7.00
CA ILE A 575 -0.21 -35.20 7.79
C ILE A 575 0.28 -36.66 7.90
N PHE A 576 0.79 -37.23 6.81
CA PHE A 576 1.34 -38.60 6.82
C PHE A 576 2.53 -38.73 7.75
N ARG A 577 3.53 -37.88 7.62
CA ARG A 577 4.77 -37.92 8.43
C ARG A 577 4.51 -37.61 9.90
N HIS A 578 3.63 -36.65 10.19
CA HIS A 578 3.21 -36.35 11.56
C HIS A 578 2.59 -37.55 12.25
N ASN A 579 1.72 -38.30 11.58
CA ASN A 579 1.10 -39.51 12.14
C ASN A 579 2.00 -40.76 12.07
N ASN A 580 3.09 -40.75 11.32
CA ASN A 580 3.97 -41.84 11.09
C ASN A 580 5.45 -41.41 11.14
N PRO A 581 5.96 -40.90 12.28
CA PRO A 581 7.26 -40.25 12.35
C PRO A 581 8.46 -41.19 12.08
N THR A 582 8.24 -42.51 12.08
CA THR A 582 9.25 -43.53 11.79
C THR A 582 9.14 -44.14 10.38
N LYS A 583 8.16 -43.74 9.56
CA LYS A 583 7.86 -44.37 8.27
C LYS A 583 8.22 -43.48 7.04
N PHE A 584 9.15 -42.57 7.20
CA PHE A 584 9.64 -41.74 6.12
C PHE A 584 11.15 -41.51 6.25
N GLU A 585 11.78 -41.14 5.14
CA GLU A 585 13.19 -40.77 5.11
C GLU A 585 13.31 -39.28 4.73
N TYR A 586 14.32 -38.62 5.29
CA TYR A 586 14.62 -37.24 4.91
C TYR A 586 15.34 -37.22 3.55
N PHE A 587 15.03 -36.25 2.70
CA PHE A 587 15.71 -36.06 1.42
C PHE A 587 17.22 -35.87 1.56
N HIS A 588 17.65 -35.22 2.65
CA HIS A 588 19.05 -34.93 2.93
C HIS A 588 19.21 -34.61 4.42
N GLU A 589 20.44 -34.75 4.97
CA GLU A 589 20.73 -34.44 6.38
C GLU A 589 20.43 -33.00 6.76
N VAL A 590 20.58 -32.04 5.81
CA VAL A 590 20.17 -30.63 5.99
C VAL A 590 18.67 -30.54 6.31
N PHE A 591 17.83 -31.28 5.63
CA PHE A 591 16.38 -31.29 5.88
C PHE A 591 16.06 -31.86 7.27
N LYS A 592 16.80 -32.88 7.74
CA LYS A 592 16.66 -33.43 9.08
C LYS A 592 17.08 -32.41 10.14
N LYS A 593 18.18 -31.71 9.91
CA LYS A 593 18.72 -30.70 10.83
C LYS A 593 17.85 -29.46 10.92
N GLU A 594 17.49 -28.88 9.77
CA GLU A 594 16.84 -27.57 9.69
C GLU A 594 15.32 -27.65 9.76
N LEU A 595 14.71 -28.74 9.30
CA LEU A 595 13.26 -28.95 9.21
C LEU A 595 12.78 -30.16 10.05
N GLY A 596 13.51 -30.56 11.08
CA GLY A 596 13.15 -31.71 11.94
C GLY A 596 11.78 -31.50 12.62
N GLU A 597 11.46 -30.26 13.04
CA GLU A 597 10.17 -29.88 13.64
C GLU A 597 8.99 -30.11 12.71
N THR A 598 9.20 -29.97 11.40
CA THR A 598 8.20 -30.13 10.34
C THR A 598 8.39 -31.42 9.53
N TYR A 599 9.08 -32.40 10.09
CA TYR A 599 9.33 -33.72 9.48
C TYR A 599 10.02 -33.64 8.10
N GLY A 600 10.89 -32.63 7.90
CA GLY A 600 11.58 -32.40 6.64
C GLY A 600 10.74 -31.76 5.55
N ILE A 601 9.61 -31.18 5.89
CA ILE A 601 8.73 -30.47 4.94
C ILE A 601 8.85 -28.98 5.18
N MET A 602 9.05 -28.21 4.12
CA MET A 602 9.00 -26.76 4.18
C MET A 602 7.55 -26.33 4.46
N VAL A 603 7.31 -25.66 5.57
CA VAL A 603 5.99 -25.18 6.02
C VAL A 603 5.95 -23.66 6.07
N TYR A 604 7.07 -23.04 6.42
CA TYR A 604 7.20 -21.61 6.64
C TYR A 604 8.09 -20.92 5.59
N GLN A 605 7.96 -19.62 5.44
CA GLN A 605 8.88 -18.85 4.59
C GLN A 605 10.34 -18.95 5.06
N GLU A 606 10.53 -19.03 6.35
CA GLU A 606 11.83 -19.23 6.99
C GLU A 606 12.49 -20.54 6.56
N ASP A 607 11.72 -21.60 6.37
CA ASP A 607 12.21 -22.90 5.94
C ASP A 607 12.84 -22.83 4.55
N VAL A 608 12.23 -22.07 3.65
CA VAL A 608 12.78 -21.84 2.31
C VAL A 608 14.13 -21.13 2.39
N ILE A 609 14.26 -20.12 3.28
CA ILE A 609 15.53 -19.42 3.49
C ILE A 609 16.57 -20.40 4.05
N LYS A 610 16.23 -21.19 5.08
CA LYS A 610 17.11 -22.20 5.67
C LYS A 610 17.63 -23.18 4.63
N ILE A 611 16.73 -23.71 3.78
CA ILE A 611 17.13 -24.66 2.73
C ILE A 611 17.93 -23.97 1.62
N ALA A 612 17.60 -22.75 1.22
CA ALA A 612 18.39 -22.00 0.26
C ALA A 612 19.83 -21.76 0.76
N LEU A 613 20.01 -21.43 2.03
CA LEU A 613 21.30 -21.19 2.66
C LEU A 613 22.10 -22.51 2.88
N HIS A 614 21.51 -23.46 3.60
CA HIS A 614 22.22 -24.62 4.13
C HIS A 614 22.30 -25.81 3.17
N PHE A 615 21.35 -25.95 2.25
CA PHE A 615 21.37 -26.94 1.18
C PHE A 615 21.89 -26.33 -0.13
N GLY A 616 21.33 -25.16 -0.50
CA GLY A 616 21.68 -24.48 -1.77
C GLY A 616 22.99 -23.70 -1.73
N GLY A 617 23.62 -23.49 -0.55
CA GLY A 617 24.85 -22.71 -0.40
C GLY A 617 24.69 -21.21 -0.73
N LEU A 618 23.46 -20.71 -0.84
CA LEU A 618 23.20 -19.33 -1.19
C LEU A 618 23.56 -18.38 -0.04
N SER A 619 23.81 -17.12 -0.38
CA SER A 619 23.96 -16.06 0.62
C SER A 619 22.60 -15.66 1.24
N ALA A 620 22.62 -15.05 2.42
CA ALA A 620 21.41 -14.56 3.06
C ALA A 620 20.64 -13.51 2.20
N PRO A 621 21.31 -12.60 1.48
CA PRO A 621 20.64 -11.73 0.50
C PRO A 621 19.93 -12.49 -0.63
N ASP A 622 20.54 -13.53 -1.20
CA ASP A 622 19.92 -14.35 -2.26
C ASP A 622 18.70 -15.10 -1.71
N GLY A 623 18.78 -15.63 -0.50
CA GLY A 623 17.66 -16.24 0.21
C GLY A 623 16.49 -15.28 0.41
N ASP A 624 16.76 -14.01 0.71
CA ASP A 624 15.71 -12.98 0.84
C ASP A 624 15.11 -12.59 -0.54
N VAL A 625 15.90 -12.50 -1.60
CA VAL A 625 15.41 -12.30 -2.98
C VAL A 625 14.46 -13.43 -3.36
N LEU A 626 14.86 -14.68 -3.09
CA LEU A 626 14.03 -15.86 -3.36
C LEU A 626 12.69 -15.79 -2.60
N ARG A 627 12.75 -15.47 -1.30
CA ARG A 627 11.55 -15.28 -0.46
C ARG A 627 10.61 -14.18 -0.97
N ARG A 628 11.15 -13.02 -1.35
CA ARG A 628 10.36 -11.90 -1.89
C ARG A 628 9.67 -12.26 -3.19
N ALA A 629 10.38 -12.94 -4.08
CA ALA A 629 9.81 -13.41 -5.34
C ALA A 629 8.64 -14.38 -5.09
N MET A 630 8.76 -15.27 -4.09
CA MET A 630 7.70 -16.19 -3.72
C MET A 630 6.49 -15.51 -3.07
N SER A 631 6.67 -14.36 -2.41
CA SER A 631 5.55 -13.60 -1.82
C SER A 631 4.82 -12.68 -2.82
N GLY A 632 5.13 -12.78 -4.12
CA GLY A 632 4.55 -11.90 -5.16
C GLY A 632 5.06 -10.45 -5.11
N LYS A 633 5.99 -10.13 -4.20
CA LYS A 633 6.58 -8.79 -4.03
C LYS A 633 7.87 -8.59 -4.86
N GLY A 634 8.30 -9.59 -5.64
CA GLY A 634 9.50 -9.53 -6.47
C GLY A 634 9.24 -8.82 -7.79
N ARG A 635 9.75 -7.60 -7.94
CA ARG A 635 9.59 -6.79 -9.17
C ARG A 635 10.53 -7.18 -10.31
N SER A 636 11.51 -8.06 -10.11
CA SER A 636 12.52 -8.40 -11.12
C SER A 636 12.59 -9.90 -11.39
N LEU A 637 11.98 -10.34 -12.49
CA LEU A 637 12.13 -11.70 -13.02
C LEU A 637 13.61 -12.04 -13.30
N SER A 638 14.42 -11.04 -13.71
CA SER A 638 15.84 -11.22 -13.96
C SER A 638 16.65 -11.48 -12.70
N ALA A 639 16.30 -10.85 -11.56
CA ALA A 639 16.95 -11.12 -10.28
C ALA A 639 16.62 -12.53 -9.77
N LEU A 640 15.36 -12.96 -9.92
CA LEU A 640 14.96 -14.32 -9.55
C LEU A 640 15.67 -15.37 -10.39
N GLN A 641 15.81 -15.15 -11.71
CA GLN A 641 16.52 -16.07 -12.60
C GLN A 641 18.00 -16.20 -12.20
N LYS A 642 18.68 -15.09 -11.88
CA LYS A 642 20.07 -15.12 -11.39
C LYS A 642 20.22 -15.94 -10.12
N VAL A 643 19.32 -15.77 -9.16
CA VAL A 643 19.34 -16.54 -7.90
C VAL A 643 19.06 -18.02 -8.18
N LYS A 644 18.18 -18.36 -9.12
CA LYS A 644 17.91 -19.72 -9.56
C LYS A 644 19.16 -20.37 -10.15
N ASP A 645 19.84 -19.67 -11.06
CA ASP A 645 21.05 -20.16 -11.72
C ASP A 645 22.15 -20.38 -10.67
N HIS A 646 22.37 -19.42 -9.76
CA HIS A 646 23.32 -19.52 -8.66
C HIS A 646 23.00 -20.70 -7.71
N PHE A 647 21.71 -20.96 -7.43
CA PHE A 647 21.31 -22.11 -6.62
C PHE A 647 21.77 -23.44 -7.25
N PHE A 648 21.54 -23.62 -8.55
CA PHE A 648 21.94 -24.88 -9.22
C PHE A 648 23.46 -25.00 -9.38
N GLU A 649 24.18 -23.91 -9.64
CA GLU A 649 25.64 -23.89 -9.70
C GLU A 649 26.23 -24.28 -8.34
N SER A 650 25.78 -23.63 -7.27
CA SER A 650 26.24 -23.92 -5.91
C SER A 650 25.89 -25.34 -5.46
N CYS A 651 24.69 -25.85 -5.75
CA CYS A 651 24.33 -27.23 -5.48
C CYS A 651 25.29 -28.23 -6.19
N LYS A 652 25.70 -27.92 -7.42
CA LYS A 652 26.66 -28.74 -8.16
C LYS A 652 28.06 -28.72 -7.51
N GLU A 653 28.51 -27.54 -7.07
CA GLU A 653 29.79 -27.37 -6.36
C GLU A 653 29.80 -28.12 -5.03
N LEU A 654 28.66 -28.13 -4.32
CA LEU A 654 28.48 -28.88 -3.06
C LEU A 654 28.32 -30.39 -3.27
N GLY A 655 28.29 -30.85 -4.54
CA GLY A 655 28.21 -32.28 -4.86
C GLY A 655 26.81 -32.88 -4.78
N HIS A 656 25.75 -32.06 -4.74
CA HIS A 656 24.40 -32.59 -4.69
C HIS A 656 23.99 -33.19 -6.05
N PRO A 657 23.29 -34.35 -6.07
CA PRO A 657 22.76 -34.92 -7.30
C PRO A 657 21.78 -33.97 -8.00
N GLU A 658 21.89 -33.84 -9.33
CA GLU A 658 21.05 -32.92 -10.11
C GLU A 658 19.55 -33.15 -9.91
N GLY A 659 19.12 -34.44 -9.86
CA GLY A 659 17.72 -34.79 -9.60
C GLY A 659 17.21 -34.31 -8.23
N LEU A 660 18.06 -34.39 -7.19
CA LEU A 660 17.75 -33.91 -5.85
C LEU A 660 17.64 -32.37 -5.85
N SER A 661 18.60 -31.68 -6.45
CA SER A 661 18.60 -30.20 -6.54
C SER A 661 17.37 -29.69 -7.27
N LYS A 662 16.96 -30.34 -8.37
CA LYS A 662 15.73 -30.01 -9.09
C LYS A 662 14.47 -30.21 -8.26
N GLU A 663 14.38 -31.31 -7.52
CA GLU A 663 13.23 -31.58 -6.64
C GLU A 663 13.15 -30.59 -5.49
N VAL A 664 14.28 -30.27 -4.84
CA VAL A 664 14.34 -29.25 -3.77
C VAL A 664 13.91 -27.89 -4.33
N TYR A 665 14.40 -27.47 -5.49
CA TYR A 665 14.01 -26.20 -6.09
C TYR A 665 12.54 -26.17 -6.49
N ARG A 666 11.99 -27.27 -7.02
CA ARG A 666 10.57 -27.43 -7.31
C ARG A 666 9.70 -27.22 -6.04
N GLN A 667 10.13 -27.77 -4.91
CA GLN A 667 9.46 -27.53 -3.65
C GLN A 667 9.52 -26.06 -3.24
N ILE A 668 10.67 -25.40 -3.39
CA ILE A 668 10.82 -23.96 -3.15
C ILE A 668 9.86 -23.16 -4.05
N GLU A 669 9.80 -23.46 -5.36
CA GLU A 669 8.88 -22.79 -6.29
C GLU A 669 7.40 -22.98 -5.92
N SER A 670 7.03 -24.13 -5.33
CA SER A 670 5.65 -24.42 -4.94
C SER A 670 5.14 -23.52 -3.79
N PHE A 671 6.04 -22.85 -3.07
CA PHE A 671 5.70 -21.85 -2.04
C PHE A 671 5.37 -20.46 -2.62
N ALA A 672 5.52 -20.25 -3.93
CA ALA A 672 5.25 -18.94 -4.54
C ALA A 672 3.81 -18.49 -4.30
N GLY A 673 3.65 -17.32 -3.68
CA GLY A 673 2.37 -16.65 -3.47
C GLY A 673 1.55 -17.08 -2.25
N TYR A 674 1.94 -18.14 -1.49
CA TYR A 674 1.02 -18.76 -0.54
C TYR A 674 1.59 -19.08 0.86
N SER A 675 2.84 -18.74 1.17
CA SER A 675 3.45 -19.07 2.46
C SER A 675 3.32 -17.94 3.48
N PHE A 676 3.06 -18.31 4.75
CA PHE A 676 3.17 -17.38 5.87
C PHE A 676 4.54 -17.46 6.54
N CYS A 677 4.91 -16.40 7.25
CA CYS A 677 5.98 -16.50 8.22
C CYS A 677 5.51 -17.28 9.45
N LYS A 678 6.43 -18.03 10.07
CA LYS A 678 6.18 -18.79 11.29
C LYS A 678 5.64 -17.89 12.41
N ALA A 679 6.20 -16.69 12.56
CA ALA A 679 5.78 -15.71 13.54
C ALA A 679 4.32 -15.28 13.39
N HIS A 680 3.83 -15.04 12.15
CA HIS A 680 2.43 -14.69 11.90
C HIS A 680 1.48 -15.83 12.30
N SER A 681 1.80 -17.07 11.92
CA SER A 681 1.02 -18.24 12.30
C SER A 681 1.04 -18.48 13.81
N ALA A 682 2.16 -18.17 14.47
CA ALA A 682 2.30 -18.26 15.90
C ALA A 682 1.42 -17.24 16.64
N SER A 683 1.40 -15.98 16.19
CA SER A 683 0.54 -14.94 16.78
C SER A 683 -0.94 -15.33 16.68
N TYR A 684 -1.37 -15.82 15.52
CA TYR A 684 -2.73 -16.28 15.32
C TYR A 684 -3.08 -17.55 16.13
N ALA A 685 -2.12 -18.43 16.33
CA ALA A 685 -2.32 -19.61 17.18
C ALA A 685 -2.52 -19.23 18.66
N VAL A 686 -1.82 -18.22 19.20
CA VAL A 686 -2.07 -17.71 20.55
C VAL A 686 -3.50 -17.20 20.68
N GLU A 687 -3.95 -16.35 19.77
CA GLU A 687 -5.31 -15.83 19.78
C GLU A 687 -6.37 -16.94 19.60
N SER A 688 -6.07 -17.94 18.76
CA SER A 688 -6.91 -19.12 18.62
C SER A 688 -7.06 -19.89 19.94
N TYR A 689 -5.96 -20.06 20.69
CA TYR A 689 -6.00 -20.69 22.02
C TYR A 689 -6.77 -19.84 23.03
N GLN A 690 -6.59 -18.51 23.04
CA GLN A 690 -7.33 -17.60 23.92
C GLN A 690 -8.84 -17.71 23.70
N SER A 691 -9.28 -17.68 22.44
CA SER A 691 -10.70 -17.87 22.11
C SER A 691 -11.21 -19.27 22.44
N LEU A 692 -10.39 -20.30 22.24
CA LEU A 692 -10.71 -21.67 22.59
C LEU A 692 -10.82 -21.89 24.11
N TYR A 693 -9.91 -21.31 24.89
CA TYR A 693 -9.96 -21.33 26.34
C TYR A 693 -11.28 -20.78 26.87
N LEU A 694 -11.69 -19.61 26.38
CA LEU A 694 -12.97 -19.00 26.73
C LEU A 694 -14.15 -19.92 26.36
N LYS A 695 -14.10 -20.52 25.17
CA LYS A 695 -15.13 -21.46 24.74
C LYS A 695 -15.23 -22.71 25.62
N VAL A 696 -14.07 -23.25 26.05
CA VAL A 696 -14.03 -24.50 26.86
C VAL A 696 -14.51 -24.26 28.29
N TYR A 697 -14.11 -23.15 28.90
CA TYR A 697 -14.38 -22.88 30.31
C TYR A 697 -15.60 -21.99 30.56
N TYR A 698 -15.96 -21.14 29.58
CA TYR A 698 -17.06 -20.17 29.64
C TYR A 698 -17.91 -20.21 28.37
N PRO A 699 -18.46 -21.40 28.00
CA PRO A 699 -19.09 -21.61 26.70
C PRO A 699 -20.32 -20.72 26.46
N ILE A 700 -21.07 -20.38 27.51
CA ILE A 700 -22.28 -19.55 27.38
C ILE A 700 -21.88 -18.11 27.05
N GLU A 701 -20.99 -17.54 27.83
CA GLU A 701 -20.52 -16.18 27.66
C GLU A 701 -19.80 -16.02 26.32
N PHE A 702 -18.97 -17.01 25.95
CA PHE A 702 -18.28 -17.01 24.67
C PHE A 702 -19.24 -17.04 23.48
N MET A 703 -20.25 -17.90 23.51
CA MET A 703 -21.21 -18.02 22.41
C MET A 703 -22.18 -16.84 22.31
N VAL A 704 -22.37 -16.08 23.37
CA VAL A 704 -23.13 -14.80 23.35
C VAL A 704 -22.37 -13.74 22.59
N CYS A 705 -21.03 -13.72 22.70
CA CYS A 705 -20.17 -12.70 22.11
C CYS A 705 -19.63 -13.08 20.70
N ALA A 706 -19.64 -14.38 20.34
CA ALA A 706 -19.18 -14.89 19.03
C ALA A 706 -20.29 -14.80 17.96
#